data_66531812ee78ec5caff738f7d28fdc38
#
_entry.id   66531812ee78ec5caff738f7d28fdc38
#
_cell.length_a   1.000
_cell.length_b   1.000
_cell.length_c   1.000
_cell.angle_alpha   90.00
_cell.angle_beta   90.00
_cell.angle_gamma   90.00
#
_symmetry.space_group_name_H-M   'P 1'
#
loop_
_entity.id
_entity.type
_entity.pdbx_description
1 polymer ?
#
loop_
_entity_poly.entity_id
_entity_poly.type
_entity_poly.pdbx_seq_one_letter_code
_entity_poly.pdbx_strand_id
1 'polypeptide(L)'
;MSQADQDKDKSMDKKEIAEEEREKMLNAENTKHTGAAPAPDLESEEQKPKKKIPIGGIKMPGFCRTKSKEPCKDDETKPTESTDAESAPVVTKESENIAEKPTTPGKDSKEKEGRKGILNAIRIPLVSSVFSRKKKEVDAELGPTGAAGLASIETLDDGTADKNPIASEDGMETVRLDGDDGADGAEPPKHPLVVFISLIRRHMVLSAMVLLILLSVIVIICIACAGPRRTIHTQPLKDGKYIDAVTSCGMVQGILEDGAYAFRGIPYAMPPIGNRRWQLAESLSRIEHCWNGTYLAHNSSESCWQHEPESRSTSGTEDCLYLDVFTPAVRYDSPLPVVVMIGADTLSGGSPGVMQPSAKLARVRDMVFVRPNFRLGIFGFLAVEPLTRATHPPTSGNYGLSDIIAALQWVQLNIENFGGNKTSVTLWGHRAGGTLVTTLIGYRRAKNFFSKIWISSGSAIFPGKELNNSEMLNKNFLDSIRCSDAACLRSKSAVDLMDAVPEIWYMDNVKLPEPKEVTKDKKHEWLVLDGTILQEHVGHILVQDKLSVKVVMGTTAHSGTPSRFSSPNITLDATQVQKYVRESLLGTLSLAEEALKRYNTTLKGLVTMISDIRVVCPLLTVARMRTNIPFYVATQPRRGYLADVDSDATAILGTYAAVTPEEKRFVSAMQQLFNHYVWHGEVAQADPSGVKRVLVVGQDTLLEQDYPNCDFWIKKDIVPMYGRID
;
A
#
# COMPACT_ATOMS: atom_id res chain seq x y z
N MET A 1 -9.81 32.47 59.36
CA MET A 1 -9.81 32.00 58.00
C MET A 1 -8.36 31.88 57.58
N SER A 2 -7.90 30.70 57.29
CA SER A 2 -6.51 30.41 56.94
C SER A 2 -6.24 30.76 55.46
N GLN A 3 -5.00 31.09 55.18
CA GLN A 3 -4.53 31.40 53.80
C GLN A 3 -4.96 30.34 52.75
N ALA A 4 -5.27 29.12 53.15
CA ALA A 4 -5.77 28.04 52.32
C ALA A 4 -7.24 28.23 51.87
N ASP A 5 -8.05 29.02 52.57
CA ASP A 5 -9.44 29.33 52.18
C ASP A 5 -9.52 30.49 51.19
N GLN A 6 -8.55 31.40 51.17
CA GLN A 6 -8.46 32.49 50.22
C GLN A 6 -7.94 32.01 48.84
N ASP A 7 -7.12 30.95 48.79
CA ASP A 7 -6.65 30.36 47.54
C ASP A 7 -7.70 29.45 46.89
N LYS A 8 -8.64 28.89 47.64
CA LYS A 8 -9.77 28.15 47.09
C LYS A 8 -10.79 29.07 46.43
N ASP A 9 -11.10 30.22 47.03
CA ASP A 9 -12.03 31.20 46.44
C ASP A 9 -11.48 31.78 45.15
N LYS A 10 -10.18 32.11 45.07
CA LYS A 10 -9.54 32.56 43.82
C LYS A 10 -9.45 31.48 42.72
N SER A 11 -9.51 30.22 43.09
CA SER A 11 -9.52 29.08 42.14
C SER A 11 -10.92 28.80 41.58
N MET A 12 -11.97 29.11 42.36
CA MET A 12 -13.36 29.01 41.88
C MET A 12 -13.70 30.13 40.92
N ASP A 13 -13.34 31.39 41.22
CA ASP A 13 -13.55 32.54 40.33
C ASP A 13 -12.88 32.37 38.99
N LYS A 14 -11.68 31.75 38.91
CA LYS A 14 -11.00 31.48 37.64
C LYS A 14 -11.65 30.40 36.77
N LYS A 15 -12.34 29.43 37.43
CA LYS A 15 -13.08 28.40 36.66
C LYS A 15 -14.39 28.95 36.10
N GLU A 16 -15.09 29.77 36.87
CA GLU A 16 -16.34 30.40 36.45
C GLU A 16 -16.10 31.39 35.24
N ILE A 17 -15.03 32.18 35.30
CA ILE A 17 -14.64 33.09 34.20
C ILE A 17 -14.28 32.29 32.94
N ALA A 18 -13.58 31.16 33.08
CA ALA A 18 -13.20 30.33 31.96
C ALA A 18 -14.41 29.59 31.29
N GLU A 19 -15.42 29.28 32.10
CA GLU A 19 -16.66 28.66 31.61
C GLU A 19 -17.57 29.70 30.92
N GLU A 20 -17.63 30.91 31.41
CA GLU A 20 -18.36 32.02 30.78
C GLU A 20 -17.71 32.50 29.47
N GLU A 21 -16.38 32.49 29.33
CA GLU A 21 -15.68 32.77 28.07
C GLU A 21 -15.90 31.66 27.04
N ARG A 22 -15.99 30.42 27.50
CA ARG A 22 -16.28 29.25 26.62
C ARG A 22 -17.71 29.26 26.09
N GLU A 23 -18.68 29.67 26.90
CA GLU A 23 -20.07 29.85 26.49
C GLU A 23 -20.25 31.03 25.53
N LYS A 24 -19.50 32.12 25.75
CA LYS A 24 -19.45 33.26 24.81
C LYS A 24 -18.83 32.91 23.46
N MET A 25 -17.82 32.05 23.42
CA MET A 25 -17.27 31.54 22.15
C MET A 25 -18.24 30.61 21.41
N LEU A 26 -18.90 29.70 22.11
CA LEU A 26 -19.94 28.82 21.53
C LEU A 26 -21.13 29.60 20.98
N ASN A 27 -21.55 30.65 21.64
CA ASN A 27 -22.64 31.51 21.15
C ASN A 27 -22.21 32.45 20.00
N ALA A 28 -20.94 32.81 19.90
CA ALA A 28 -20.39 33.57 18.78
C ALA A 28 -20.27 32.72 17.50
N GLU A 29 -20.03 31.43 17.61
CA GLU A 29 -20.04 30.50 16.45
C GLU A 29 -21.48 30.21 15.96
N ASN A 30 -22.44 30.10 16.84
CA ASN A 30 -23.84 29.89 16.46
C ASN A 30 -24.51 31.12 15.80
N THR A 31 -24.01 32.33 16.04
CA THR A 31 -24.52 33.56 15.39
C THR A 31 -23.95 33.81 14.02
N LYS A 32 -22.88 33.13 13.63
CA LYS A 32 -22.31 33.20 12.26
C LYS A 32 -23.03 32.32 11.23
N HIS A 33 -23.91 31.41 11.68
CA HIS A 33 -24.66 30.51 10.79
C HIS A 33 -26.10 30.91 10.48
N THR A 34 -26.60 32.03 10.98
CA THR A 34 -27.99 32.49 10.76
C THR A 34 -28.13 33.85 10.05
N GLY A 35 -27.11 34.27 9.34
CA GLY A 35 -27.15 35.50 8.55
C GLY A 35 -27.39 35.25 7.05
N ALA A 36 -28.55 34.70 6.69
CA ALA A 36 -29.01 34.76 5.31
C ALA A 36 -29.92 35.99 5.16
N ALA A 37 -29.49 36.94 4.34
CA ALA A 37 -30.32 38.09 3.92
C ALA A 37 -31.42 37.61 2.99
N PRO A 38 -32.66 38.20 3.07
CA PRO A 38 -33.75 37.84 2.18
C PRO A 38 -33.52 38.38 0.78
N ALA A 39 -33.77 37.54 -0.22
CA ALA A 39 -33.85 37.93 -1.63
C ALA A 39 -35.10 38.79 -1.89
N PRO A 40 -35.06 39.79 -2.81
CA PRO A 40 -36.21 40.60 -3.16
C PRO A 40 -37.18 39.79 -4.01
N ASP A 41 -38.45 39.98 -3.72
CA ASP A 41 -39.61 39.47 -4.43
C ASP A 41 -39.57 39.88 -5.91
N LEU A 42 -39.76 38.94 -6.81
CA LEU A 42 -40.07 39.16 -8.21
C LEU A 42 -41.50 38.65 -8.45
N GLU A 43 -42.34 39.64 -8.71
CA GLU A 43 -43.72 39.48 -9.14
C GLU A 43 -43.83 38.64 -10.41
N SER A 44 -44.91 37.89 -10.45
CA SER A 44 -45.40 37.06 -11.54
C SER A 44 -45.84 37.91 -12.73
N GLU A 45 -45.28 37.70 -13.92
CA GLU A 45 -45.91 38.11 -15.19
C GLU A 45 -46.11 36.92 -16.13
N GLU A 46 -47.27 36.96 -16.75
CA GLU A 46 -47.96 35.96 -17.54
C GLU A 46 -47.28 35.57 -18.86
N GLN A 47 -47.59 34.36 -19.27
CA GLN A 47 -47.29 33.72 -20.56
C GLN A 47 -47.78 34.52 -21.76
N LYS A 48 -47.01 34.66 -22.83
CA LYS A 48 -47.45 34.58 -24.25
C LYS A 48 -46.30 34.17 -25.20
N PRO A 49 -46.57 33.80 -26.47
CA PRO A 49 -46.14 32.49 -26.98
C PRO A 49 -45.00 32.53 -28.04
N LYS A 50 -44.48 31.34 -28.30
CA LYS A 50 -43.46 30.92 -29.27
C LYS A 50 -43.51 31.61 -30.65
N LYS A 51 -42.37 32.17 -31.09
CA LYS A 51 -42.02 32.36 -32.50
C LYS A 51 -40.92 31.35 -32.95
N LYS A 52 -41.29 30.56 -33.93
CA LYS A 52 -40.42 29.66 -34.71
C LYS A 52 -39.47 30.48 -35.59
N ILE A 53 -38.19 30.13 -35.64
CA ILE A 53 -37.24 30.58 -36.66
C ILE A 53 -36.77 29.32 -37.43
N PRO A 54 -36.63 29.39 -38.76
CA PRO A 54 -36.59 28.22 -39.63
C PRO A 54 -35.17 27.63 -39.78
N ILE A 55 -35.17 26.31 -39.93
CA ILE A 55 -33.99 25.51 -40.23
C ILE A 55 -33.63 25.69 -41.71
N GLY A 56 -32.47 26.26 -41.97
CA GLY A 56 -31.86 26.28 -43.28
C GLY A 56 -30.91 25.06 -43.44
N GLY A 57 -31.26 24.21 -44.40
CA GLY A 57 -30.47 23.02 -44.69
C GLY A 57 -29.18 23.32 -45.44
N ILE A 58 -28.14 22.62 -45.08
CA ILE A 58 -26.90 22.53 -45.84
C ILE A 58 -26.73 21.09 -46.33
N LYS A 59 -26.70 20.99 -47.67
CA LYS A 59 -26.53 19.75 -48.43
C LYS A 59 -25.11 19.20 -48.27
N MET A 60 -25.02 17.90 -48.09
CA MET A 60 -23.82 17.10 -48.36
C MET A 60 -23.66 16.89 -49.88
N PRO A 61 -22.43 16.89 -50.42
CA PRO A 61 -22.19 16.28 -51.73
C PRO A 61 -21.62 14.86 -51.55
N GLY A 62 -22.07 14.03 -52.48
CA GLY A 62 -21.97 12.59 -52.50
C GLY A 62 -20.58 12.08 -52.96
N PHE A 63 -20.44 10.83 -52.70
CA PHE A 63 -19.43 9.89 -53.20
C PHE A 63 -19.32 9.92 -54.72
N CYS A 64 -18.08 9.95 -55.24
CA CYS A 64 -17.76 9.38 -56.52
C CYS A 64 -16.40 8.66 -56.51
N ARG A 65 -16.44 7.43 -56.91
CA ARG A 65 -15.38 6.43 -57.04
C ARG A 65 -14.93 6.46 -58.51
N THR A 66 -13.62 6.64 -58.83
CA THR A 66 -12.98 5.94 -59.98
C THR A 66 -11.46 6.18 -60.00
N LYS A 67 -10.73 5.16 -59.93
CA LYS A 67 -9.66 4.52 -60.70
C LYS A 67 -8.67 5.39 -61.51
N SER A 68 -7.38 5.17 -61.17
CA SER A 68 -6.21 4.82 -62.02
C SER A 68 -5.46 5.88 -62.82
N LYS A 69 -4.15 5.79 -62.64
CA LYS A 69 -3.00 5.95 -63.53
C LYS A 69 -2.09 7.16 -63.32
N GLU A 70 -0.83 6.80 -63.09
CA GLU A 70 0.43 7.57 -63.21
C GLU A 70 0.68 8.09 -64.65
N PRO A 71 1.83 8.72 -64.98
CA PRO A 71 2.78 9.65 -64.29
C PRO A 71 3.16 10.85 -65.23
N CYS A 72 4.03 11.77 -64.75
CA CYS A 72 5.09 12.54 -65.47
C CYS A 72 5.49 13.77 -64.66
N LYS A 73 6.70 13.84 -64.20
CA LYS A 73 7.97 14.39 -64.71
C LYS A 73 8.12 15.91 -64.70
N ASP A 74 9.17 16.30 -64.00
CA ASP A 74 10.20 17.32 -64.27
C ASP A 74 9.79 18.81 -64.32
N ASP A 75 10.36 19.64 -63.43
CA ASP A 75 11.40 20.59 -63.89
C ASP A 75 12.10 21.31 -62.71
N GLU A 76 13.39 21.45 -62.93
CA GLU A 76 14.43 22.11 -62.17
C GLU A 76 14.25 23.64 -62.07
N THR A 77 14.78 24.22 -61.02
CA THR A 77 15.79 25.30 -61.10
C THR A 77 16.40 25.68 -59.76
N LYS A 78 17.67 25.45 -59.62
CA LYS A 78 18.66 26.13 -58.78
C LYS A 78 19.28 27.30 -59.59
N PRO A 79 20.22 28.16 -59.13
CA PRO A 79 20.76 28.49 -57.79
C PRO A 79 21.00 29.98 -57.60
N THR A 80 21.50 30.41 -56.40
CA THR A 80 22.72 31.29 -56.36
C THR A 80 23.25 31.42 -54.91
N GLU A 81 24.52 31.23 -54.88
CA GLU A 81 25.57 31.39 -53.90
C GLU A 81 25.81 32.81 -53.38
N SER A 82 26.43 32.87 -52.19
CA SER A 82 27.76 33.49 -51.91
C SER A 82 28.02 33.44 -50.40
N THR A 83 29.01 32.66 -49.92
CA THR A 83 30.42 33.02 -49.59
C THR A 83 30.51 33.99 -48.38
N ASP A 84 31.26 33.81 -47.30
CA ASP A 84 32.61 33.29 -47.00
C ASP A 84 32.67 33.02 -45.48
N ALA A 85 33.25 31.98 -45.00
CA ALA A 85 34.63 31.64 -44.73
C ALA A 85 35.28 32.22 -43.47
N GLU A 86 35.92 31.34 -42.80
CA GLU A 86 37.15 31.32 -41.99
C GLU A 86 36.97 31.31 -40.48
N SER A 87 37.65 30.52 -39.64
CA SER A 87 38.63 29.42 -39.75
C SER A 87 38.93 28.91 -38.35
N ALA A 88 39.18 27.64 -38.23
CA ALA A 88 39.77 27.01 -37.05
C ALA A 88 41.31 27.27 -37.00
N PRO A 89 42.00 27.04 -35.91
CA PRO A 89 42.82 25.82 -35.87
C PRO A 89 42.92 25.06 -34.55
N VAL A 90 43.18 23.80 -34.75
CA VAL A 90 43.69 22.72 -33.93
C VAL A 90 45.14 22.98 -33.51
N VAL A 91 45.54 22.64 -32.24
CA VAL A 91 46.88 22.09 -31.90
C VAL A 91 46.83 21.30 -30.58
N THR A 92 47.14 20.12 -30.65
CA THR A 92 47.76 18.97 -30.03
C THR A 92 48.82 19.16 -28.95
N LYS A 93 48.81 18.21 -27.96
CA LYS A 93 49.93 17.50 -27.23
C LYS A 93 50.80 18.32 -26.29
N GLU A 94 51.32 17.81 -25.20
CA GLU A 94 51.95 16.58 -24.69
C GLU A 94 52.14 16.71 -23.15
N SER A 95 51.93 15.64 -22.43
CA SER A 95 52.76 14.83 -21.53
C SER A 95 53.77 15.51 -20.58
N GLU A 96 53.74 15.10 -19.31
CA GLU A 96 54.87 14.44 -18.56
C GLU A 96 54.54 14.27 -17.05
N ASN A 97 54.53 13.04 -16.65
CA ASN A 97 55.10 12.34 -15.51
C ASN A 97 55.80 13.16 -14.41
N ILE A 98 55.56 12.76 -13.15
CA ILE A 98 56.61 12.31 -12.21
C ILE A 98 55.96 11.45 -11.10
N ALA A 99 56.59 10.31 -10.89
CA ALA A 99 56.35 9.33 -9.87
C ALA A 99 57.05 9.69 -8.56
N GLU A 100 56.57 9.15 -7.44
CA GLU A 100 57.44 8.55 -6.42
C GLU A 100 56.66 7.69 -5.41
N LYS A 101 57.06 6.43 -5.36
CA LYS A 101 56.98 5.46 -4.27
C LYS A 101 58.40 5.40 -3.66
N PRO A 102 58.74 4.90 -2.47
CA PRO A 102 58.44 3.56 -1.94
C PRO A 102 58.22 3.57 -0.40
N THR A 103 57.97 2.47 0.34
CA THR A 103 58.72 1.23 0.59
C THR A 103 57.93 0.27 1.49
N THR A 104 58.02 -0.99 1.17
CA THR A 104 57.85 -2.17 2.06
C THR A 104 59.15 -2.50 2.77
N PRO A 105 59.24 -3.43 3.78
CA PRO A 105 59.27 -4.87 3.60
C PRO A 105 58.59 -5.67 4.74
N GLY A 106 58.34 -6.95 4.75
CA GLY A 106 58.75 -8.10 4.03
C GLY A 106 58.51 -9.39 4.84
N LYS A 107 58.45 -10.46 4.11
CA LYS A 107 58.90 -11.86 4.37
C LYS A 107 57.94 -12.75 5.18
N ASP A 108 57.74 -13.97 4.92
CA ASP A 108 58.16 -15.10 4.04
C ASP A 108 57.16 -16.21 4.33
N SER A 109 56.85 -17.22 3.62
CA SER A 109 57.47 -18.09 2.65
C SER A 109 56.45 -19.16 2.22
N LYS A 110 56.45 -19.53 0.93
CA LYS A 110 56.58 -20.88 0.33
C LYS A 110 55.54 -21.95 0.69
N GLU A 111 55.06 -22.77 -0.15
CA GLU A 111 55.48 -23.40 -1.41
C GLU A 111 54.30 -24.13 -2.05
N LYS A 112 54.16 -24.03 -3.34
CA LYS A 112 54.18 -24.99 -4.44
C LYS A 112 53.03 -25.98 -4.70
N GLU A 113 52.66 -25.89 -5.96
CA GLU A 113 52.42 -26.91 -7.02
C GLU A 113 51.15 -27.76 -6.90
N GLY A 114 50.40 -27.99 -7.92
CA GLY A 114 50.61 -28.07 -9.37
C GLY A 114 49.32 -28.48 -10.10
N ARG A 115 49.20 -27.97 -11.23
CA ARG A 115 48.76 -28.43 -12.53
C ARG A 115 47.67 -29.53 -12.74
N LYS A 116 46.79 -29.20 -13.70
CA LYS A 116 46.09 -30.04 -14.69
C LYS A 116 44.83 -30.74 -14.22
N GLY A 117 43.69 -30.63 -14.83
CA GLY A 117 43.33 -30.51 -16.25
C GLY A 117 42.23 -31.51 -16.54
N ILE A 118 41.37 -31.19 -17.52
CA ILE A 118 40.53 -32.13 -18.29
C ILE A 118 39.06 -32.25 -17.88
N LEU A 119 38.23 -31.62 -18.74
CA LEU A 119 36.97 -32.00 -19.34
C LEU A 119 36.43 -33.42 -19.09
N ASN A 120 35.16 -33.53 -18.81
CA ASN A 120 34.12 -34.29 -19.53
C ASN A 120 32.89 -34.30 -18.65
N ALA A 121 31.77 -33.71 -19.06
CA ALA A 121 30.80 -34.19 -20.02
C ALA A 121 29.90 -35.34 -19.51
N ILE A 122 28.60 -35.01 -19.41
CA ILE A 122 27.44 -35.84 -19.75
C ILE A 122 27.00 -36.91 -18.74
N ARG A 123 25.80 -36.73 -18.15
CA ARG A 123 24.57 -37.48 -18.48
C ARG A 123 23.49 -37.35 -17.42
N ILE A 124 22.33 -36.93 -17.90
CA ILE A 124 21.02 -37.18 -17.31
C ILE A 124 20.72 -38.68 -17.37
N PRO A 125 19.98 -39.23 -16.41
CA PRO A 125 18.78 -39.94 -16.86
C PRO A 125 17.49 -39.54 -16.14
N LEU A 126 16.49 -39.35 -16.95
CA LEU A 126 15.08 -39.62 -16.65
C LEU A 126 14.90 -41.07 -16.27
N VAL A 127 13.87 -41.34 -15.46
CA VAL A 127 12.81 -42.35 -15.59
C VAL A 127 12.24 -42.64 -14.22
N SER A 128 11.06 -42.19 -13.95
CA SER A 128 9.75 -42.80 -13.79
C SER A 128 9.70 -44.14 -13.00
N SER A 129 8.72 -44.13 -12.14
CA SER A 129 7.71 -45.13 -11.85
C SER A 129 7.84 -46.02 -10.63
N VAL A 130 6.76 -45.96 -9.86
CA VAL A 130 5.85 -47.05 -9.46
C VAL A 130 6.15 -47.83 -8.20
N PHE A 131 5.23 -47.64 -7.25
CA PHE A 131 4.66 -48.61 -6.26
C PHE A 131 5.54 -49.75 -5.77
N SER A 132 5.73 -49.86 -4.46
CA SER A 132 5.18 -50.94 -3.65
C SER A 132 5.41 -50.83 -2.15
N ARG A 133 4.38 -51.19 -1.43
CA ARG A 133 4.32 -51.53 0.01
C ARG A 133 5.37 -52.59 0.39
N LYS A 134 5.97 -52.44 1.57
CA LYS A 134 6.06 -53.54 2.55
C LYS A 134 6.43 -53.05 3.95
N LYS A 135 5.60 -53.48 4.89
CA LYS A 135 5.80 -53.56 6.35
C LYS A 135 7.03 -54.37 6.69
N LYS A 136 7.77 -53.97 7.74
CA LYS A 136 8.23 -54.89 8.78
C LYS A 136 8.60 -54.11 10.05
N GLU A 137 7.97 -54.59 11.09
CA GLU A 137 8.28 -54.43 12.50
C GLU A 137 9.68 -54.97 12.83
N VAL A 138 10.24 -54.47 13.91
CA VAL A 138 10.69 -55.18 15.09
C VAL A 138 11.42 -54.24 16.05
N ASP A 139 10.81 -54.01 17.23
CA ASP A 139 11.19 -54.17 18.62
C ASP A 139 12.39 -53.45 19.22
N ALA A 140 12.05 -52.80 20.28
CA ALA A 140 12.34 -52.86 21.72
C ALA A 140 13.59 -52.04 22.14
N GLU A 141 13.67 -51.33 23.23
CA GLU A 141 13.25 -51.52 24.60
C GLU A 141 13.42 -50.27 25.45
N LEU A 142 12.57 -50.11 26.43
CA LEU A 142 12.71 -49.63 27.81
C LEU A 142 12.88 -48.14 28.15
N GLY A 143 11.88 -47.75 28.86
CA GLY A 143 11.51 -46.57 29.64
C GLY A 143 12.35 -46.31 30.93
N PRO A 144 11.82 -45.72 32.02
CA PRO A 144 10.50 -45.17 32.32
C PRO A 144 10.49 -43.85 33.09
N THR A 145 9.26 -43.41 33.51
CA THR A 145 8.85 -42.49 34.60
C THR A 145 8.66 -41.03 34.19
N GLY A 146 7.59 -40.34 34.49
CA GLY A 146 6.48 -40.43 35.41
C GLY A 146 5.47 -39.34 35.20
N ALA A 147 4.30 -39.73 35.41
CA ALA A 147 3.16 -39.21 36.18
C ALA A 147 2.63 -37.78 35.90
N ALA A 148 1.42 -37.75 35.55
CA ALA A 148 0.17 -37.29 36.18
C ALA A 148 -0.51 -36.07 35.60
N GLY A 149 -1.82 -36.23 35.40
CA GLY A 149 -2.76 -35.11 35.40
C GLY A 149 -3.94 -35.24 34.46
N LEU A 150 -4.92 -35.98 34.90
CA LEU A 150 -6.30 -36.08 34.42
C LEU A 150 -7.01 -34.70 34.33
N ALA A 151 -7.86 -34.51 33.36
CA ALA A 151 -9.20 -34.00 33.57
C ALA A 151 -10.13 -34.33 32.41
N SER A 152 -11.11 -35.11 32.73
CA SER A 152 -12.31 -35.49 31.96
C SER A 152 -13.28 -34.30 31.93
N ILE A 153 -14.05 -34.20 30.89
CA ILE A 153 -15.33 -33.45 30.90
C ILE A 153 -16.41 -34.39 30.38
N GLU A 154 -17.39 -34.53 31.25
CA GLU A 154 -18.60 -35.36 31.18
C GLU A 154 -19.57 -34.85 30.12
N THR A 155 -20.22 -35.86 29.54
CA THR A 155 -21.50 -35.73 28.83
C THR A 155 -22.61 -36.10 29.82
N LEU A 156 -23.62 -35.29 29.90
CA LEU A 156 -24.86 -35.60 30.61
C LEU A 156 -25.84 -36.32 29.70
N ASP A 157 -26.26 -37.44 30.21
CA ASP A 157 -27.31 -38.36 29.73
C ASP A 157 -28.53 -38.22 30.66
N ASP A 158 -29.73 -38.41 30.13
CA ASP A 158 -30.93 -38.68 30.90
C ASP A 158 -31.94 -39.36 29.95
N GLY A 159 -32.54 -40.50 30.13
CA GLY A 159 -32.77 -41.38 31.26
C GLY A 159 -33.99 -42.24 30.98
N THR A 160 -33.95 -43.41 31.52
CA THR A 160 -35.01 -44.37 31.90
C THR A 160 -35.37 -45.46 30.88
N ALA A 161 -34.90 -46.67 31.13
CA ALA A 161 -35.39 -47.77 31.93
C ALA A 161 -36.69 -48.40 31.40
N ASP A 162 -36.91 -49.71 31.23
CA ASP A 162 -36.70 -50.83 32.09
C ASP A 162 -37.03 -52.18 31.38
N LYS A 163 -36.22 -53.21 31.69
CA LYS A 163 -36.56 -54.63 31.94
C LYS A 163 -36.99 -55.61 30.85
N ASN A 164 -36.14 -56.59 30.65
CA ASN A 164 -36.41 -58.02 30.45
C ASN A 164 -36.96 -58.66 31.74
N PRO A 165 -37.43 -59.96 31.84
CA PRO A 165 -37.17 -61.16 31.01
C PRO A 165 -38.27 -62.25 30.98
N ILE A 166 -37.92 -63.39 30.36
CA ILE A 166 -38.29 -64.83 30.69
C ILE A 166 -39.49 -65.49 29.97
N ALA A 167 -39.14 -66.44 29.14
CA ALA A 167 -39.45 -67.85 28.97
C ALA A 167 -40.85 -68.41 29.32
N SER A 168 -41.38 -69.24 28.44
CA SER A 168 -41.68 -70.71 28.54
C SER A 168 -42.76 -71.02 27.54
N GLU A 169 -42.47 -71.96 26.67
CA GLU A 169 -42.94 -73.33 26.52
C GLU A 169 -44.48 -73.56 26.52
N ASP A 170 -44.83 -74.42 25.55
CA ASP A 170 -45.88 -75.46 25.49
C ASP A 170 -47.24 -75.12 24.88
N GLY A 171 -47.61 -76.04 23.96
CA GLY A 171 -48.99 -76.32 23.63
C GLY A 171 -49.27 -76.70 22.20
N MET A 172 -48.98 -77.95 21.91
CA MET A 172 -49.44 -78.78 20.86
C MET A 172 -50.98 -78.82 20.79
N GLU A 173 -51.54 -78.69 19.58
CA GLU A 173 -52.68 -79.54 19.19
C GLU A 173 -52.89 -79.56 17.67
N THR A 174 -52.90 -80.73 17.16
CA THR A 174 -53.24 -81.11 15.78
C THR A 174 -54.76 -81.22 15.64
N VAL A 175 -55.31 -80.70 14.55
CA VAL A 175 -56.55 -81.21 13.96
C VAL A 175 -56.38 -81.26 12.46
N ARG A 176 -56.43 -82.50 11.92
CA ARG A 176 -56.73 -82.82 10.53
C ARG A 176 -58.20 -82.61 10.27
N LEU A 177 -58.53 -82.02 9.14
CA LEU A 177 -59.69 -82.50 8.36
C LEU A 177 -59.44 -82.17 6.88
N ASP A 178 -59.71 -83.18 6.09
CA ASP A 178 -59.59 -83.34 4.66
C ASP A 178 -60.66 -82.49 3.95
N GLY A 179 -60.37 -82.10 2.70
CA GLY A 179 -61.38 -81.52 1.80
C GLY A 179 -60.76 -80.83 0.60
N ASP A 180 -60.68 -81.54 -0.38
CA ASP A 180 -60.47 -81.53 -1.81
C ASP A 180 -60.85 -80.20 -2.55
N ASP A 181 -60.18 -80.02 -3.70
CA ASP A 181 -60.50 -79.30 -4.91
C ASP A 181 -60.13 -77.78 -5.06
N GLY A 182 -59.31 -77.58 -6.12
CA GLY A 182 -59.38 -76.38 -6.94
C GLY A 182 -58.07 -75.60 -7.06
N ALA A 183 -57.41 -75.87 -8.15
CA ALA A 183 -56.28 -75.06 -8.72
C ALA A 183 -56.34 -73.57 -8.58
N ASP A 184 -55.26 -72.97 -8.13
CA ASP A 184 -54.57 -71.94 -8.89
C ASP A 184 -53.30 -71.49 -8.13
N GLY A 185 -52.15 -71.73 -8.77
CA GLY A 185 -50.85 -71.48 -8.22
C GLY A 185 -50.57 -70.01 -8.16
N ALA A 186 -50.59 -69.43 -6.96
CA ALA A 186 -49.93 -68.09 -6.71
C ALA A 186 -48.54 -68.32 -6.17
N GLU A 187 -47.51 -68.15 -7.00
CA GLU A 187 -46.12 -68.06 -6.57
C GLU A 187 -45.93 -66.96 -5.49
N PRO A 188 -45.07 -67.17 -4.49
CA PRO A 188 -44.76 -66.17 -3.50
C PRO A 188 -44.10 -64.94 -4.17
N PRO A 189 -44.32 -63.71 -3.67
CA PRO A 189 -43.80 -62.51 -4.27
C PRO A 189 -42.26 -62.55 -4.34
N LYS A 190 -41.75 -62.73 -5.55
CA LYS A 190 -40.30 -62.69 -5.82
C LYS A 190 -39.73 -61.39 -5.36
N HIS A 191 -38.70 -61.39 -4.54
CA HIS A 191 -37.95 -60.20 -4.08
C HIS A 191 -37.69 -59.29 -5.27
N PRO A 192 -37.95 -58.00 -5.17
CA PRO A 192 -37.86 -57.05 -6.32
C PRO A 192 -36.51 -57.11 -7.04
N LEU A 193 -35.45 -57.48 -6.32
CA LEU A 193 -34.10 -57.66 -6.87
C LEU A 193 -34.01 -58.86 -7.84
N VAL A 194 -34.74 -59.95 -7.58
CA VAL A 194 -34.76 -61.15 -8.43
C VAL A 194 -35.55 -60.90 -9.72
N VAL A 195 -36.63 -60.13 -9.63
CA VAL A 195 -37.41 -59.69 -10.80
C VAL A 195 -36.57 -58.77 -11.67
N PHE A 196 -35.81 -57.82 -11.06
CA PHE A 196 -34.91 -56.91 -11.76
C PHE A 196 -33.79 -57.63 -12.49
N ILE A 197 -33.15 -58.64 -11.84
CA ILE A 197 -32.09 -59.43 -12.46
C ILE A 197 -32.65 -60.29 -13.61
N SER A 198 -33.86 -60.84 -13.49
CA SER A 198 -34.49 -61.65 -14.55
C SER A 198 -34.87 -60.78 -15.77
N LEU A 199 -35.28 -59.52 -15.53
CA LEU A 199 -35.60 -58.56 -16.57
C LEU A 199 -34.33 -58.15 -17.35
N ILE A 200 -33.24 -57.96 -16.64
CA ILE A 200 -31.92 -57.65 -17.24
C ILE A 200 -31.44 -58.80 -18.11
N ARG A 201 -31.58 -60.09 -17.66
CA ARG A 201 -31.19 -61.25 -18.46
C ARG A 201 -32.07 -61.43 -19.69
N ARG A 202 -33.37 -61.13 -19.59
CA ARG A 202 -34.33 -61.34 -20.72
C ARG A 202 -34.12 -60.22 -21.84
N HIS A 203 -33.57 -59.08 -21.47
CA HIS A 203 -33.33 -58.00 -22.40
C HIS A 203 -31.88 -57.53 -22.35
N MET A 204 -30.93 -58.45 -22.47
CA MET A 204 -29.49 -58.17 -22.31
C MET A 204 -29.00 -57.01 -23.24
N VAL A 205 -29.49 -56.96 -24.47
CA VAL A 205 -29.13 -55.93 -25.43
C VAL A 205 -29.71 -54.56 -25.01
N LEU A 206 -30.95 -54.54 -24.52
CA LEU A 206 -31.60 -53.31 -24.08
C LEU A 206 -30.98 -52.77 -22.79
N SER A 207 -30.61 -53.69 -21.85
CA SER A 207 -29.91 -53.30 -20.62
C SER A 207 -28.51 -52.77 -20.89
N ALA A 208 -27.79 -53.34 -21.85
CA ALA A 208 -26.48 -52.86 -22.28
C ALA A 208 -26.58 -51.49 -22.93
N MET A 209 -27.61 -51.22 -23.74
CA MET A 209 -27.88 -49.94 -24.34
C MET A 209 -28.20 -48.88 -23.27
N VAL A 210 -29.05 -49.19 -22.28
CA VAL A 210 -29.38 -48.29 -21.18
C VAL A 210 -28.12 -47.95 -20.34
N LEU A 211 -27.28 -48.97 -20.07
CA LEU A 211 -26.03 -48.77 -19.34
C LEU A 211 -25.04 -47.88 -20.12
N LEU A 212 -24.93 -48.04 -21.42
CA LEU A 212 -24.11 -47.21 -22.31
C LEU A 212 -24.62 -45.77 -22.33
N ILE A 213 -25.95 -45.57 -22.40
CA ILE A 213 -26.55 -44.24 -22.34
C ILE A 213 -26.27 -43.60 -20.98
N LEU A 214 -26.45 -44.31 -19.87
CA LEU A 214 -26.12 -43.80 -18.53
C LEU A 214 -24.63 -43.43 -18.39
N LEU A 215 -23.73 -44.27 -18.88
CA LEU A 215 -22.31 -43.99 -18.90
C LEU A 215 -21.98 -42.76 -19.75
N SER A 216 -22.62 -42.61 -20.93
CA SER A 216 -22.43 -41.45 -21.78
C SER A 216 -22.96 -40.16 -21.13
N VAL A 217 -24.08 -40.23 -20.44
CA VAL A 217 -24.62 -39.10 -19.67
C VAL A 217 -23.71 -38.74 -18.50
N ILE A 218 -23.16 -39.69 -17.78
CA ILE A 218 -22.19 -39.48 -16.71
C ILE A 218 -20.92 -38.81 -17.28
N VAL A 219 -20.41 -39.30 -18.41
CA VAL A 219 -19.25 -38.71 -19.08
C VAL A 219 -19.53 -37.25 -19.54
N ILE A 220 -20.71 -37.00 -20.08
CA ILE A 220 -21.14 -35.64 -20.47
C ILE A 220 -21.26 -34.75 -19.25
N ILE A 221 -21.83 -35.24 -18.15
CA ILE A 221 -21.92 -34.48 -16.89
C ILE A 221 -20.51 -34.23 -16.32
N CYS A 222 -19.62 -35.21 -16.33
CA CYS A 222 -18.23 -35.06 -15.90
C CYS A 222 -17.48 -34.02 -16.77
N ILE A 223 -17.68 -34.01 -18.09
CA ILE A 223 -17.12 -33.03 -18.99
C ILE A 223 -17.71 -31.66 -18.74
N ALA A 224 -19.03 -31.57 -18.51
CA ALA A 224 -19.70 -30.31 -18.19
C ALA A 224 -19.30 -29.75 -16.80
N CYS A 225 -19.17 -30.63 -15.80
CA CYS A 225 -18.73 -30.28 -14.46
C CYS A 225 -17.22 -29.98 -14.36
N ALA A 226 -16.40 -30.57 -15.26
CA ALA A 226 -14.98 -30.27 -15.32
C ALA A 226 -14.69 -28.82 -15.77
N GLY A 227 -15.71 -28.09 -16.21
CA GLY A 227 -15.61 -26.74 -16.75
C GLY A 227 -14.66 -26.65 -17.97
N PRO A 228 -14.70 -25.62 -18.75
CA PRO A 228 -13.69 -25.43 -19.76
C PRO A 228 -12.33 -25.39 -19.06
N ARG A 229 -11.45 -26.34 -19.32
CA ARG A 229 -10.04 -26.23 -18.95
C ARG A 229 -9.58 -24.93 -19.56
N ARG A 230 -9.48 -23.86 -18.73
CA ARG A 230 -8.96 -22.57 -19.16
C ARG A 230 -7.57 -22.86 -19.70
N THR A 231 -7.46 -22.89 -21.01
CA THR A 231 -6.15 -22.92 -21.66
C THR A 231 -5.49 -21.60 -21.26
N ILE A 232 -4.46 -21.70 -20.44
CA ILE A 232 -3.67 -20.55 -20.03
C ILE A 232 -2.96 -20.09 -21.31
N HIS A 233 -3.55 -19.14 -22.00
CA HIS A 233 -2.90 -18.46 -23.12
C HIS A 233 -1.85 -17.52 -22.53
N THR A 234 -0.68 -18.07 -22.20
CA THR A 234 0.51 -17.26 -21.98
C THR A 234 0.89 -16.66 -23.32
N GLN A 235 0.99 -15.34 -23.40
CA GLN A 235 1.54 -14.72 -24.60
C GLN A 235 2.94 -15.28 -24.85
N PRO A 236 3.29 -15.63 -26.11
CA PRO A 236 4.63 -16.10 -26.42
C PRO A 236 5.63 -14.98 -26.15
N LEU A 237 6.73 -15.33 -25.48
CA LEU A 237 7.83 -14.42 -25.25
C LEU A 237 8.54 -14.13 -26.58
N LYS A 238 8.81 -12.86 -26.85
CA LYS A 238 9.72 -12.45 -27.90
C LYS A 238 11.16 -12.69 -27.43
N ASP A 239 11.96 -13.36 -28.24
CA ASP A 239 13.35 -13.73 -27.94
C ASP A 239 13.54 -14.45 -26.59
N GLY A 240 12.51 -15.15 -26.11
CA GLY A 240 12.53 -15.87 -24.85
C GLY A 240 12.62 -14.99 -23.58
N LYS A 241 12.63 -13.66 -23.73
CA LYS A 241 12.86 -12.71 -22.63
C LYS A 241 11.83 -11.57 -22.56
N TYR A 242 11.27 -11.14 -23.67
CA TYR A 242 10.43 -9.94 -23.73
C TYR A 242 8.96 -10.28 -23.87
N ILE A 243 8.11 -9.46 -23.26
CA ILE A 243 6.67 -9.56 -23.33
C ILE A 243 6.06 -8.19 -23.62
N ASP A 244 5.03 -8.15 -24.45
CA ASP A 244 4.32 -6.92 -24.75
C ASP A 244 3.02 -6.84 -23.95
N ALA A 245 2.68 -5.64 -23.51
CA ALA A 245 1.38 -5.30 -22.96
C ALA A 245 0.83 -4.07 -23.65
N VAL A 246 -0.50 -3.96 -23.70
CA VAL A 246 -1.18 -2.80 -24.32
C VAL A 246 -1.51 -1.80 -23.23
N THR A 247 -1.25 -0.52 -23.48
CA THR A 247 -1.71 0.57 -22.63
C THR A 247 -2.64 1.51 -23.41
N SER A 248 -3.27 2.44 -22.71
CA SER A 248 -4.06 3.51 -23.32
C SER A 248 -3.23 4.39 -24.30
N CYS A 249 -1.89 4.39 -24.15
CA CYS A 249 -0.95 5.14 -24.98
C CYS A 249 -0.17 4.28 -25.98
N GLY A 250 -0.47 3.00 -26.11
CA GLY A 250 0.19 2.11 -27.06
C GLY A 250 0.85 0.90 -26.40
N MET A 251 1.68 0.22 -27.18
CA MET A 251 2.39 -0.98 -26.73
C MET A 251 3.56 -0.63 -25.83
N VAL A 252 3.72 -1.42 -24.75
CA VAL A 252 4.90 -1.39 -23.91
C VAL A 252 5.52 -2.78 -23.85
N GLN A 253 6.84 -2.85 -23.86
CA GLN A 253 7.58 -4.09 -23.78
C GLN A 253 8.27 -4.21 -22.43
N GLY A 254 7.97 -5.27 -21.68
CA GLY A 254 8.60 -5.62 -20.42
C GLY A 254 9.57 -6.79 -20.55
N ILE A 255 10.24 -7.11 -19.44
CA ILE A 255 11.29 -8.12 -19.34
C ILE A 255 10.86 -9.23 -18.40
N LEU A 256 11.13 -10.49 -18.76
CA LEU A 256 11.01 -11.64 -17.86
C LEU A 256 12.20 -11.68 -16.91
N GLU A 257 11.93 -11.56 -15.61
CA GLU A 257 12.91 -11.62 -14.53
C GLU A 257 12.37 -12.51 -13.40
N ASP A 258 13.21 -13.35 -12.82
CA ASP A 258 12.84 -14.23 -11.68
C ASP A 258 11.52 -15.00 -11.85
N GLY A 259 11.11 -15.26 -13.10
CA GLY A 259 9.88 -15.98 -13.45
C GLY A 259 8.60 -15.14 -13.34
N ALA A 260 8.72 -13.81 -13.40
CA ALA A 260 7.63 -12.84 -13.53
C ALA A 260 8.06 -11.71 -14.48
N TYR A 261 7.19 -10.77 -14.74
CA TYR A 261 7.41 -9.72 -15.71
C TYR A 261 7.59 -8.37 -15.03
N ALA A 262 8.62 -7.64 -15.45
CA ALA A 262 8.91 -6.28 -15.03
C ALA A 262 8.74 -5.32 -16.22
N PHE A 263 7.91 -4.31 -16.02
CA PHE A 263 7.75 -3.17 -16.91
C PHE A 263 8.18 -1.93 -16.14
N ARG A 264 9.22 -1.25 -16.56
CA ARG A 264 9.83 -0.14 -15.82
C ARG A 264 9.82 1.15 -16.63
N GLY A 265 9.59 2.26 -15.91
CA GLY A 265 9.67 3.59 -16.51
C GLY A 265 8.54 3.90 -17.49
N ILE A 266 7.32 3.39 -17.28
CA ILE A 266 6.16 3.72 -18.12
C ILE A 266 5.69 5.13 -17.76
N PRO A 267 5.63 6.09 -18.71
CA PRO A 267 5.09 7.40 -18.43
C PRO A 267 3.58 7.32 -18.15
N TYR A 268 3.11 7.97 -17.09
CA TYR A 268 1.69 7.99 -16.72
C TYR A 268 1.05 9.38 -16.80
N ALA A 269 1.88 10.42 -16.85
CA ALA A 269 1.45 11.81 -16.98
C ALA A 269 2.46 12.60 -17.82
N MET A 270 2.04 13.80 -18.23
CA MET A 270 2.91 14.74 -18.94
C MET A 270 4.06 15.18 -18.07
N PRO A 271 5.29 15.32 -18.60
CA PRO A 271 6.43 15.84 -17.85
C PRO A 271 6.13 17.19 -17.21
N PRO A 272 6.34 17.37 -15.89
CA PRO A 272 6.04 18.62 -15.17
C PRO A 272 7.18 19.64 -15.31
N ILE A 273 7.63 19.91 -16.54
CA ILE A 273 8.73 20.80 -16.90
C ILE A 273 8.25 22.13 -17.47
N GLY A 274 9.07 23.16 -17.37
CA GLY A 274 8.79 24.47 -17.94
C GLY A 274 7.47 25.06 -17.44
N ASN A 275 6.52 25.33 -18.33
CA ASN A 275 5.21 25.87 -17.97
C ASN A 275 4.34 24.89 -17.17
N ARG A 276 4.63 23.57 -17.20
CA ARG A 276 3.93 22.57 -16.39
C ARG A 276 4.52 22.42 -14.99
N ARG A 277 5.69 23.02 -14.70
CA ARG A 277 6.20 23.08 -13.34
C ARG A 277 5.17 23.76 -12.44
N TRP A 278 4.83 23.15 -11.31
CA TRP A 278 3.75 23.56 -10.40
C TRP A 278 2.37 23.69 -11.08
N GLN A 279 2.07 22.73 -11.93
CA GLN A 279 0.69 22.43 -12.33
C GLN A 279 0.28 21.04 -11.83
N LEU A 280 -1.02 20.82 -11.68
CA LEU A 280 -1.57 19.49 -11.39
C LEU A 280 -1.19 18.55 -12.52
N ALA A 281 -0.97 17.26 -12.19
CA ALA A 281 -0.58 16.26 -13.16
C ALA A 281 -1.63 16.13 -14.27
N GLU A 282 -1.18 16.22 -15.50
CA GLU A 282 -1.99 16.01 -16.70
C GLU A 282 -1.77 14.59 -17.20
N SER A 283 -2.82 13.76 -17.16
CA SER A 283 -2.75 12.37 -17.63
C SER A 283 -2.49 12.30 -19.13
N LEU A 284 -1.78 11.26 -19.59
CA LEU A 284 -1.58 10.95 -20.99
C LEU A 284 -2.88 10.39 -21.62
N SER A 285 -3.87 11.25 -21.81
CA SER A 285 -5.19 10.88 -22.31
C SER A 285 -5.39 11.22 -23.81
N ARG A 286 -4.48 11.97 -24.38
CA ARG A 286 -4.54 12.38 -25.80
C ARG A 286 -3.51 11.61 -26.62
N ILE A 287 -3.92 11.14 -27.80
CA ILE A 287 -3.07 10.35 -28.71
C ILE A 287 -1.79 11.10 -29.09
N GLU A 288 -1.86 12.41 -29.23
CA GLU A 288 -0.71 13.27 -29.55
C GLU A 288 0.38 13.31 -28.46
N HIS A 289 0.04 12.92 -27.24
CA HIS A 289 0.96 12.86 -26.10
C HIS A 289 1.56 11.46 -25.91
N CYS A 290 1.08 10.47 -26.67
CA CYS A 290 1.51 9.09 -26.58
C CYS A 290 2.73 8.83 -27.46
N TRP A 291 3.47 7.78 -27.12
CA TRP A 291 4.62 7.34 -27.93
C TRP A 291 4.19 6.67 -29.22
N ASN A 292 5.08 6.68 -30.20
CA ASN A 292 4.89 5.97 -31.46
C ASN A 292 5.59 4.59 -31.38
N GLY A 293 4.92 3.54 -31.84
CA GLY A 293 5.45 2.18 -31.82
C GLY A 293 5.40 1.51 -30.43
N THR A 294 6.39 0.67 -30.13
CA THR A 294 6.50 -0.05 -28.86
C THR A 294 7.47 0.66 -27.93
N TYR A 295 7.00 1.06 -26.76
CA TYR A 295 7.83 1.65 -25.72
C TYR A 295 8.60 0.57 -24.96
N LEU A 296 9.92 0.70 -24.86
CA LEU A 296 10.79 -0.26 -24.16
C LEU A 296 10.81 0.03 -22.65
N ALA A 297 9.91 -0.58 -21.91
CA ALA A 297 9.78 -0.41 -20.46
C ALA A 297 10.76 -1.32 -19.69
N HIS A 298 12.06 -1.17 -19.98
CA HIS A 298 13.11 -2.05 -19.46
C HIS A 298 13.81 -1.49 -18.21
N ASN A 299 13.92 -0.16 -18.09
CA ASN A 299 14.65 0.52 -17.04
C ASN A 299 13.72 1.51 -16.31
N SER A 300 13.81 1.54 -14.97
CA SER A 300 13.13 2.57 -14.19
C SER A 300 13.69 3.95 -14.53
N SER A 301 12.82 4.96 -14.49
CA SER A 301 13.23 6.36 -14.61
C SER A 301 13.95 6.84 -13.34
N GLU A 302 14.64 7.95 -13.45
CA GLU A 302 15.17 8.67 -12.30
C GLU A 302 14.04 9.14 -11.39
N SER A 303 14.36 9.34 -10.12
CA SER A 303 13.44 9.92 -9.13
C SER A 303 13.14 11.39 -9.46
N CYS A 304 12.01 11.89 -8.97
CA CYS A 304 11.74 13.31 -8.98
C CYS A 304 12.75 14.05 -8.10
N TRP A 305 13.03 15.34 -8.40
CA TRP A 305 13.89 16.19 -7.60
C TRP A 305 13.53 16.11 -6.12
N GLN A 306 14.53 15.80 -5.29
CA GLN A 306 14.36 15.59 -3.86
C GLN A 306 15.66 15.79 -3.10
N HIS A 307 15.53 16.00 -1.78
CA HIS A 307 16.66 15.94 -0.87
C HIS A 307 16.87 14.54 -0.34
N GLU A 308 18.10 14.09 -0.32
CA GLU A 308 18.46 12.87 0.40
C GLU A 308 18.41 13.18 1.91
N PRO A 309 17.58 12.44 2.69
CA PRO A 309 17.33 12.80 4.10
C PRO A 309 18.56 12.84 4.97
N GLU A 310 19.57 11.99 4.71
CA GLU A 310 20.78 11.89 5.52
C GLU A 310 21.89 12.85 5.08
N SER A 311 22.17 12.91 3.77
CA SER A 311 23.27 13.70 3.22
C SER A 311 22.87 15.14 2.88
N ARG A 312 21.56 15.41 2.80
CA ARG A 312 20.96 16.66 2.28
C ARG A 312 21.43 17.03 0.88
N SER A 313 22.06 16.11 0.17
CA SER A 313 22.34 16.28 -1.25
C SER A 313 21.03 16.27 -2.03
N THR A 314 21.02 16.98 -3.14
CA THR A 314 19.87 17.00 -4.06
C THR A 314 20.14 16.08 -5.23
N SER A 315 19.13 15.33 -5.65
CA SER A 315 19.21 14.44 -6.80
C SER A 315 17.87 14.35 -7.52
N GLY A 316 17.88 13.86 -8.75
CA GLY A 316 16.68 13.57 -9.52
C GLY A 316 16.52 14.45 -10.76
N THR A 317 15.33 14.39 -11.34
CA THR A 317 14.94 15.13 -12.54
C THR A 317 13.52 15.69 -12.39
N GLU A 318 13.17 16.70 -13.18
CA GLU A 318 11.77 17.16 -13.25
C GLU A 318 10.93 16.26 -14.16
N ASP A 319 11.51 15.67 -15.21
CA ASP A 319 10.83 14.68 -16.05
C ASP A 319 10.86 13.31 -15.37
N CYS A 320 9.95 13.10 -14.43
CA CYS A 320 10.00 11.99 -13.49
C CYS A 320 8.68 11.23 -13.30
N LEU A 321 7.58 11.64 -13.97
CA LEU A 321 6.26 11.06 -13.75
C LEU A 321 6.09 9.73 -14.50
N TYR A 322 6.83 8.75 -14.05
CA TYR A 322 6.86 7.38 -14.56
C TYR A 322 6.47 6.38 -13.47
N LEU A 323 6.05 5.19 -13.89
CA LEU A 323 5.75 4.10 -12.97
C LEU A 323 6.35 2.77 -13.45
N ASP A 324 6.57 1.89 -12.48
CA ASP A 324 6.97 0.51 -12.71
C ASP A 324 5.81 -0.44 -12.41
N VAL A 325 5.67 -1.51 -13.18
CA VAL A 325 4.71 -2.59 -12.96
C VAL A 325 5.43 -3.92 -12.89
N PHE A 326 5.17 -4.69 -11.83
CA PHE A 326 5.67 -6.05 -11.67
C PHE A 326 4.49 -7.00 -11.57
N THR A 327 4.43 -8.00 -12.44
CA THR A 327 3.30 -8.92 -12.53
C THR A 327 3.75 -10.36 -12.75
N PRO A 328 3.14 -11.36 -12.09
CA PRO A 328 3.45 -12.77 -12.35
C PRO A 328 2.98 -13.25 -13.71
N ALA A 329 1.93 -12.62 -14.27
CA ALA A 329 1.36 -13.05 -15.55
C ALA A 329 0.61 -11.92 -16.25
N VAL A 330 0.82 -11.77 -17.54
CA VAL A 330 0.07 -10.86 -18.41
C VAL A 330 -1.11 -11.63 -18.99
N ARG A 331 -2.25 -11.63 -18.29
CA ARG A 331 -3.46 -12.37 -18.70
C ARG A 331 -4.73 -11.78 -18.09
N TYR A 332 -5.86 -11.97 -18.76
CA TYR A 332 -7.15 -11.37 -18.37
C TYR A 332 -8.10 -12.35 -17.64
N ASP A 333 -7.88 -13.64 -17.79
CA ASP A 333 -8.80 -14.69 -17.37
C ASP A 333 -8.80 -14.98 -15.87
N SER A 334 -7.79 -14.50 -15.16
CA SER A 334 -7.65 -14.65 -13.70
C SER A 334 -6.95 -13.43 -13.11
N PRO A 335 -7.67 -12.29 -13.01
CA PRO A 335 -7.08 -11.03 -12.58
C PRO A 335 -6.66 -11.09 -11.11
N LEU A 336 -5.42 -10.63 -10.84
CA LEU A 336 -4.78 -10.63 -9.53
C LEU A 336 -5.03 -9.33 -8.77
N PRO A 337 -5.02 -9.33 -7.43
CA PRO A 337 -5.06 -8.09 -6.67
C PRO A 337 -3.85 -7.21 -6.98
N VAL A 338 -4.08 -5.90 -6.96
CA VAL A 338 -3.09 -4.88 -7.27
C VAL A 338 -2.67 -4.16 -6.01
N VAL A 339 -1.37 -3.94 -5.83
CA VAL A 339 -0.80 -3.13 -4.76
C VAL A 339 -0.08 -1.94 -5.38
N VAL A 340 -0.58 -0.73 -5.13
CA VAL A 340 0.10 0.51 -5.51
C VAL A 340 0.90 1.00 -4.33
N MET A 341 2.23 1.13 -4.51
CA MET A 341 3.18 1.38 -3.44
C MET A 341 3.65 2.84 -3.46
N ILE A 342 3.41 3.56 -2.37
CA ILE A 342 3.80 4.96 -2.19
C ILE A 342 4.84 5.02 -1.08
N GLY A 343 6.09 5.27 -1.43
CA GLY A 343 7.21 5.32 -0.50
C GLY A 343 7.95 6.66 -0.58
N ALA A 344 8.18 7.26 0.57
CA ALA A 344 9.07 8.39 0.74
C ALA A 344 9.43 8.49 2.23
N ASP A 345 10.68 8.86 2.53
CA ASP A 345 11.13 9.00 3.92
C ASP A 345 10.55 10.24 4.57
N THR A 346 10.50 11.34 3.80
CA THR A 346 9.87 12.62 4.15
C THR A 346 9.09 13.15 2.96
N LEU A 347 8.24 14.17 3.16
CA LEU A 347 7.59 14.86 2.04
C LEU A 347 8.56 15.71 1.20
N SER A 348 9.79 15.90 1.67
CA SER A 348 10.85 16.59 0.93
C SER A 348 11.79 15.66 0.18
N GLY A 349 11.80 14.35 0.50
CA GLY A 349 12.72 13.42 -0.16
C GLY A 349 12.76 12.00 0.40
N GLY A 350 13.69 11.20 -0.12
CA GLY A 350 13.87 9.81 0.24
C GLY A 350 12.88 8.85 -0.45
N SER A 351 12.38 9.19 -1.64
CA SER A 351 11.56 8.29 -2.45
C SER A 351 12.46 7.51 -3.43
N PRO A 352 12.20 6.20 -3.62
CA PRO A 352 11.10 5.40 -3.07
C PRO A 352 11.41 4.77 -1.69
N GLY A 353 12.54 5.06 -1.05
CA GLY A 353 12.95 4.43 0.21
C GLY A 353 13.03 2.90 0.09
N VAL A 354 12.47 2.19 1.07
CA VAL A 354 12.41 0.71 1.04
C VAL A 354 11.31 0.15 0.14
N MET A 355 10.42 1.00 -0.38
CA MET A 355 9.24 0.60 -1.16
C MET A 355 9.61 0.26 -2.61
N GLN A 356 10.47 -0.74 -2.77
CA GLN A 356 10.98 -1.20 -4.07
C GLN A 356 10.50 -2.62 -4.36
N PRO A 357 9.44 -2.79 -5.15
CA PRO A 357 8.95 -4.10 -5.56
C PRO A 357 9.91 -4.77 -6.55
N SER A 358 9.77 -6.09 -6.68
CA SER A 358 10.54 -6.90 -7.61
C SER A 358 9.66 -7.92 -8.33
N ALA A 359 10.10 -8.40 -9.47
CA ALA A 359 9.46 -9.49 -10.19
C ALA A 359 9.31 -10.75 -9.32
N LYS A 360 10.35 -11.07 -8.54
CA LYS A 360 10.32 -12.17 -7.56
C LYS A 360 9.21 -11.99 -6.52
N LEU A 361 9.03 -10.77 -5.99
CA LEU A 361 7.95 -10.48 -5.04
C LEU A 361 6.59 -10.70 -5.67
N ALA A 362 6.35 -10.16 -6.87
CA ALA A 362 5.10 -10.33 -7.61
C ALA A 362 4.76 -11.81 -7.80
N ARG A 363 5.73 -12.62 -8.23
CA ARG A 363 5.56 -14.06 -8.41
C ARG A 363 5.24 -14.79 -7.13
N VAL A 364 5.97 -14.50 -6.04
CA VAL A 364 5.82 -15.22 -4.76
C VAL A 364 4.50 -14.86 -4.07
N ARG A 365 4.00 -13.64 -4.26
CA ARG A 365 2.75 -13.16 -3.65
C ARG A 365 1.51 -13.39 -4.50
N ASP A 366 1.71 -13.71 -5.78
CA ASP A 366 0.65 -13.80 -6.78
C ASP A 366 -0.19 -12.50 -6.84
N MET A 367 0.51 -11.37 -6.93
CA MET A 367 -0.04 -10.01 -6.93
C MET A 367 0.65 -9.15 -7.96
N VAL A 368 -0.05 -8.13 -8.44
CA VAL A 368 0.53 -7.08 -9.29
C VAL A 368 0.97 -5.92 -8.42
N PHE A 369 2.23 -5.51 -8.53
CA PHE A 369 2.77 -4.34 -7.83
C PHE A 369 2.99 -3.20 -8.81
N VAL A 370 2.57 -1.99 -8.40
CA VAL A 370 2.78 -0.75 -9.15
C VAL A 370 3.49 0.25 -8.25
N ARG A 371 4.58 0.84 -8.75
CA ARG A 371 5.35 1.86 -8.03
C ARG A 371 5.48 3.12 -8.87
N PRO A 372 4.67 4.15 -8.63
CA PRO A 372 4.85 5.43 -9.31
C PRO A 372 5.94 6.27 -8.63
N ASN A 373 6.69 7.03 -9.43
CA ASN A 373 7.38 8.22 -8.96
C ASN A 373 6.37 9.37 -8.84
N PHE A 374 6.61 10.32 -7.95
CA PHE A 374 5.77 11.51 -7.76
C PHE A 374 6.63 12.65 -7.20
N ARG A 375 6.22 13.89 -7.46
CA ARG A 375 6.96 15.08 -7.01
C ARG A 375 6.94 15.24 -5.50
N LEU A 376 8.09 15.63 -4.97
CA LEU A 376 8.35 15.89 -3.55
C LEU A 376 8.86 17.33 -3.30
N GLY A 377 8.98 17.70 -2.04
CA GLY A 377 9.50 19.00 -1.62
C GLY A 377 8.80 20.16 -2.29
N ILE A 378 9.56 21.17 -2.66
CA ILE A 378 9.00 22.38 -3.30
C ILE A 378 8.37 22.11 -4.66
N PHE A 379 8.82 21.09 -5.41
CA PHE A 379 8.21 20.76 -6.70
C PHE A 379 6.87 20.05 -6.53
N GLY A 380 6.69 19.33 -5.42
CA GLY A 380 5.47 18.57 -5.11
C GLY A 380 4.45 19.34 -4.26
N PHE A 381 4.90 20.29 -3.43
CA PHE A 381 4.03 20.81 -2.38
C PHE A 381 4.16 22.32 -2.10
N LEU A 382 4.87 23.09 -2.92
CA LEU A 382 5.02 24.52 -2.71
C LEU A 382 3.68 25.26 -2.86
N ALA A 383 3.18 25.84 -1.78
CA ALA A 383 2.00 26.71 -1.76
C ALA A 383 2.43 28.15 -1.62
N VAL A 384 2.29 28.94 -2.68
CA VAL A 384 2.64 30.38 -2.71
C VAL A 384 1.68 31.14 -3.62
N GLU A 385 1.35 32.35 -3.23
CA GLU A 385 0.35 33.20 -3.88
C GLU A 385 0.59 33.42 -5.40
N PRO A 386 1.83 33.62 -5.91
CA PRO A 386 2.05 33.76 -7.35
C PRO A 386 1.62 32.53 -8.16
N LEU A 387 1.79 31.34 -7.61
CA LEU A 387 1.35 30.09 -8.24
C LEU A 387 -0.17 29.94 -8.18
N THR A 388 -0.79 30.30 -7.07
CA THR A 388 -2.25 30.26 -6.89
C THR A 388 -2.94 31.17 -7.88
N ARG A 389 -2.44 32.42 -8.07
CA ARG A 389 -2.99 33.37 -9.06
C ARG A 389 -2.81 32.89 -10.52
N ALA A 390 -1.79 32.07 -10.78
CA ALA A 390 -1.47 31.59 -12.14
C ALA A 390 -2.26 30.34 -12.55
N THR A 391 -3.13 29.82 -11.69
CA THR A 391 -3.94 28.61 -11.94
C THR A 391 -5.43 28.91 -11.92
N HIS A 392 -6.20 28.09 -12.65
CA HIS A 392 -7.66 28.18 -12.63
C HIS A 392 -8.28 26.76 -12.51
N PRO A 393 -9.09 26.48 -11.48
CA PRO A 393 -9.40 27.35 -10.32
C PRO A 393 -8.13 27.71 -9.52
N PRO A 394 -8.13 28.87 -8.80
CA PRO A 394 -6.95 29.29 -8.05
C PRO A 394 -6.56 28.25 -7.00
N THR A 395 -5.35 27.70 -7.13
CA THR A 395 -4.80 26.71 -6.19
C THR A 395 -3.28 26.63 -6.33
N SER A 396 -2.59 26.25 -5.26
CA SER A 396 -1.18 25.87 -5.26
C SER A 396 -0.91 24.84 -4.17
N GLY A 397 0.23 24.17 -4.22
CA GLY A 397 0.54 23.04 -3.35
C GLY A 397 -0.12 21.73 -3.85
N ASN A 398 0.10 20.63 -3.11
CA ASN A 398 -0.49 19.31 -3.35
C ASN A 398 -0.24 18.70 -4.76
N TYR A 399 0.75 19.20 -5.52
CA TYR A 399 1.06 18.68 -6.87
C TYR A 399 1.47 17.21 -6.81
N GLY A 400 2.25 16.80 -5.77
CA GLY A 400 2.62 15.41 -5.56
C GLY A 400 1.41 14.49 -5.30
N LEU A 401 0.35 14.99 -4.63
CA LEU A 401 -0.91 14.26 -4.50
C LEU A 401 -1.61 14.12 -5.86
N SER A 402 -1.56 15.17 -6.70
CA SER A 402 -2.12 15.09 -8.06
C SER A 402 -1.40 14.05 -8.92
N ASP A 403 -0.09 13.89 -8.73
CA ASP A 403 0.71 12.89 -9.43
C ASP A 403 0.27 11.47 -9.05
N ILE A 404 0.09 11.20 -7.75
CA ILE A 404 -0.42 9.91 -7.27
C ILE A 404 -1.83 9.64 -7.80
N ILE A 405 -2.70 10.65 -7.83
CA ILE A 405 -4.05 10.53 -8.41
C ILE A 405 -3.96 10.18 -9.90
N ALA A 406 -3.08 10.83 -10.67
CA ALA A 406 -2.87 10.51 -12.08
C ALA A 406 -2.32 9.09 -12.30
N ALA A 407 -1.41 8.63 -11.45
CA ALA A 407 -0.92 7.25 -11.47
C ALA A 407 -2.04 6.25 -11.16
N LEU A 408 -2.91 6.56 -10.20
CA LEU A 408 -4.09 5.72 -9.88
C LEU A 408 -5.11 5.71 -11.03
N GLN A 409 -5.29 6.81 -11.75
CA GLN A 409 -6.08 6.85 -12.98
C GLN A 409 -5.48 5.94 -14.06
N TRP A 410 -4.16 6.00 -14.22
CA TRP A 410 -3.46 5.10 -15.14
C TRP A 410 -3.68 3.63 -14.77
N VAL A 411 -3.61 3.28 -13.48
CA VAL A 411 -3.90 1.92 -12.98
C VAL A 411 -5.32 1.49 -13.36
N GLN A 412 -6.32 2.33 -13.15
CA GLN A 412 -7.71 2.01 -13.49
C GLN A 412 -7.93 1.77 -14.99
N LEU A 413 -7.16 2.45 -15.84
CA LEU A 413 -7.27 2.32 -17.29
C LEU A 413 -6.50 1.11 -17.84
N ASN A 414 -5.36 0.75 -17.25
CA ASN A 414 -4.38 -0.10 -17.90
C ASN A 414 -4.08 -1.42 -17.18
N ILE A 415 -4.31 -1.52 -15.87
CA ILE A 415 -3.76 -2.61 -15.07
C ILE A 415 -4.33 -4.00 -15.43
N GLU A 416 -5.50 -4.07 -16.02
CA GLU A 416 -6.09 -5.31 -16.52
C GLU A 416 -5.21 -5.94 -17.62
N ASN A 417 -4.57 -5.11 -18.43
CA ASN A 417 -3.65 -5.54 -19.48
C ASN A 417 -2.33 -6.11 -18.92
N PHE A 418 -2.09 -5.91 -17.63
CA PHE A 418 -0.96 -6.48 -16.89
C PHE A 418 -1.39 -7.62 -15.96
N GLY A 419 -2.62 -8.14 -16.12
CA GLY A 419 -3.17 -9.21 -15.30
C GLY A 419 -3.69 -8.77 -13.93
N GLY A 420 -3.82 -7.47 -13.67
CA GLY A 420 -4.33 -6.91 -12.42
C GLY A 420 -5.84 -6.72 -12.41
N ASN A 421 -6.45 -6.80 -11.23
CA ASN A 421 -7.86 -6.49 -11.01
C ASN A 421 -8.03 -5.03 -10.56
N LYS A 422 -8.54 -4.17 -11.44
CA LYS A 422 -8.77 -2.75 -11.14
C LYS A 422 -9.78 -2.50 -10.01
N THR A 423 -10.64 -3.48 -9.68
CA THR A 423 -11.58 -3.36 -8.56
C THR A 423 -10.98 -3.79 -7.22
N SER A 424 -9.84 -4.51 -7.24
CA SER A 424 -9.12 -4.98 -6.05
C SER A 424 -7.77 -4.28 -5.92
N VAL A 425 -7.78 -2.96 -5.83
CA VAL A 425 -6.58 -2.13 -5.66
C VAL A 425 -6.38 -1.81 -4.19
N THR A 426 -5.20 -2.14 -3.67
CA THR A 426 -4.73 -1.75 -2.33
C THR A 426 -3.68 -0.65 -2.48
N LEU A 427 -3.92 0.49 -1.86
CA LEU A 427 -2.94 1.57 -1.78
C LEU A 427 -2.10 1.39 -0.52
N TRP A 428 -0.80 1.14 -0.68
CA TRP A 428 0.12 0.93 0.44
C TRP A 428 1.10 2.09 0.55
N GLY A 429 1.04 2.80 1.69
CA GLY A 429 1.95 3.90 1.99
C GLY A 429 2.87 3.61 3.15
N HIS A 430 4.14 4.00 3.03
CA HIS A 430 5.16 3.87 4.07
C HIS A 430 5.83 5.20 4.37
N ARG A 431 6.03 5.53 5.66
CA ARG A 431 6.55 6.81 6.18
C ARG A 431 5.75 7.99 5.60
N ALA A 432 6.39 8.99 4.97
CA ALA A 432 5.68 10.09 4.32
C ALA A 432 4.73 9.62 3.21
N GLY A 433 5.05 8.51 2.52
CA GLY A 433 4.10 7.84 1.64
C GLY A 433 2.83 7.38 2.37
N GLY A 434 2.94 6.92 3.62
CA GLY A 434 1.80 6.61 4.48
C GLY A 434 0.96 7.85 4.81
N THR A 435 1.62 8.98 5.01
CA THR A 435 0.99 10.30 5.20
C THR A 435 0.18 10.71 3.97
N LEU A 436 0.77 10.60 2.76
CA LEU A 436 0.09 10.90 1.50
C LEU A 436 -1.11 9.99 1.26
N VAL A 437 -0.98 8.69 1.55
CA VAL A 437 -2.08 7.73 1.41
C VAL A 437 -3.21 8.02 2.39
N THR A 438 -2.89 8.39 3.63
CA THR A 438 -3.89 8.82 4.62
C THR A 438 -4.63 10.06 4.14
N THR A 439 -3.90 11.01 3.57
CA THR A 439 -4.45 12.25 3.01
C THR A 439 -5.42 11.97 1.86
N LEU A 440 -5.10 11.01 0.99
CA LEU A 440 -5.95 10.61 -0.14
C LEU A 440 -7.28 9.97 0.28
N ILE A 441 -7.45 9.56 1.54
CA ILE A 441 -8.76 9.17 2.09
C ILE A 441 -9.75 10.34 1.96
N GLY A 442 -9.25 11.58 2.10
CA GLY A 442 -10.02 12.82 1.96
C GLY A 442 -10.37 13.22 0.53
N TYR A 443 -9.80 12.59 -0.45
CA TYR A 443 -10.10 12.90 -1.84
C TYR A 443 -11.47 12.35 -2.25
N ARG A 444 -12.39 13.22 -2.68
CA ARG A 444 -13.79 12.85 -3.01
C ARG A 444 -13.94 11.64 -3.94
N ARG A 445 -13.03 11.48 -4.89
CA ARG A 445 -13.06 10.41 -5.88
C ARG A 445 -12.20 9.20 -5.49
N ALA A 446 -11.62 9.18 -4.29
CA ALA A 446 -10.72 8.12 -3.82
C ALA A 446 -11.31 6.72 -4.04
N LYS A 447 -12.58 6.51 -3.69
CA LYS A 447 -13.31 5.25 -3.87
C LYS A 447 -13.34 4.70 -5.30
N ASN A 448 -13.08 5.53 -6.30
CA ASN A 448 -13.06 5.11 -7.71
C ASN A 448 -11.71 4.51 -8.12
N PHE A 449 -10.66 4.66 -7.28
CA PHE A 449 -9.31 4.28 -7.61
C PHE A 449 -8.78 3.11 -6.80
N PHE A 450 -9.22 2.96 -5.55
CA PHE A 450 -8.78 1.90 -4.67
C PHE A 450 -9.88 1.49 -3.69
N SER A 451 -9.86 0.24 -3.26
CA SER A 451 -10.82 -0.33 -2.34
C SER A 451 -10.24 -0.57 -0.93
N LYS A 452 -8.93 -0.60 -0.83
CA LYS A 452 -8.18 -0.94 0.38
C LYS A 452 -6.99 -0.03 0.58
N ILE A 453 -6.63 0.23 1.83
CA ILE A 453 -5.48 1.05 2.23
C ILE A 453 -4.70 0.33 3.31
N TRP A 454 -3.37 0.30 3.16
CA TRP A 454 -2.44 -0.12 4.18
C TRP A 454 -1.47 1.02 4.49
N ILE A 455 -1.45 1.48 5.74
CA ILE A 455 -0.62 2.58 6.22
C ILE A 455 0.43 2.01 7.16
N SER A 456 1.69 2.30 6.87
CA SER A 456 2.87 1.88 7.61
C SER A 456 3.67 3.10 8.02
N SER A 457 3.67 3.44 9.30
CA SER A 457 4.48 4.50 9.92
C SER A 457 4.30 5.92 9.35
N GLY A 458 3.12 6.24 8.81
CA GLY A 458 2.79 7.59 8.34
C GLY A 458 2.50 8.55 9.47
N SER A 459 2.38 9.85 9.19
CA SER A 459 1.85 10.83 10.13
C SER A 459 0.33 10.73 10.21
N ALA A 460 -0.18 10.77 11.44
CA ALA A 460 -1.62 10.79 11.69
C ALA A 460 -2.17 12.21 11.87
N ILE A 461 -1.28 13.17 11.99
CA ILE A 461 -1.64 14.54 12.31
C ILE A 461 -1.40 15.38 11.08
N PHE A 462 -2.50 15.71 10.44
CA PHE A 462 -2.53 16.73 9.42
C PHE A 462 -3.10 17.97 10.07
N PRO A 463 -2.30 18.96 10.30
CA PRO A 463 -2.81 20.26 10.73
C PRO A 463 -3.72 20.84 9.66
N GLY A 464 -3.43 20.55 8.37
CA GLY A 464 -4.26 20.96 7.25
C GLY A 464 -4.43 22.46 7.22
N LYS A 465 -3.32 23.21 7.17
CA LYS A 465 -3.40 24.64 7.01
C LYS A 465 -4.17 25.01 5.75
N GLU A 466 -5.02 25.99 5.88
CA GLU A 466 -5.64 26.61 4.73
C GLU A 466 -4.58 27.22 3.80
N LEU A 467 -4.86 27.24 2.52
CA LEU A 467 -3.95 27.72 1.47
C LEU A 467 -3.37 29.11 1.81
N ASN A 468 -4.20 30.07 2.17
CA ASN A 468 -3.75 31.43 2.51
C ASN A 468 -2.74 31.46 3.68
N ASN A 469 -2.93 30.62 4.69
CA ASN A 469 -2.02 30.55 5.83
C ASN A 469 -0.67 29.96 5.43
N SER A 470 -0.67 28.94 4.56
CA SER A 470 0.56 28.35 4.02
C SER A 470 1.31 29.34 3.12
N GLU A 471 0.60 30.07 2.27
CA GLU A 471 1.19 31.13 1.42
C GLU A 471 1.89 32.21 2.24
N MET A 472 1.27 32.66 3.34
CA MET A 472 1.88 33.63 4.26
C MET A 472 3.15 33.08 4.90
N LEU A 473 3.17 31.84 5.34
CA LEU A 473 4.36 31.19 5.93
C LEU A 473 5.48 30.99 4.92
N ASN A 474 5.13 30.73 3.66
CA ASN A 474 6.07 30.46 2.59
C ASN A 474 6.60 31.75 1.90
N LYS A 475 6.16 32.93 2.32
CA LYS A 475 6.60 34.18 1.75
C LYS A 475 8.12 34.39 1.83
N ASN A 476 8.75 33.94 2.92
CA ASN A 476 10.20 34.06 3.09
C ASN A 476 10.97 33.31 1.98
N PHE A 477 10.44 32.22 1.46
CA PHE A 477 11.01 31.52 0.30
C PHE A 477 10.96 32.40 -0.94
N LEU A 478 9.82 33.06 -1.23
CA LEU A 478 9.71 34.00 -2.35
C LEU A 478 10.69 35.19 -2.25
N ASP A 479 10.85 35.73 -1.05
CA ASP A 479 11.76 36.82 -0.78
C ASP A 479 13.23 36.40 -1.01
N SER A 480 13.60 35.14 -0.65
CA SER A 480 14.96 34.62 -0.85
C SER A 480 15.32 34.47 -2.33
N ILE A 481 14.39 34.00 -3.16
CA ILE A 481 14.60 33.78 -4.61
C ILE A 481 14.25 35.01 -5.45
N ARG A 482 13.72 36.09 -4.84
CA ARG A 482 13.36 37.37 -5.46
C ARG A 482 12.42 37.21 -6.65
N CYS A 483 11.36 36.40 -6.50
CA CYS A 483 10.32 36.20 -7.50
C CYS A 483 8.97 36.70 -6.98
N SER A 484 8.28 37.50 -7.80
CA SER A 484 6.94 38.04 -7.51
C SER A 484 5.83 37.40 -8.32
N ASP A 485 6.17 36.59 -9.32
CA ASP A 485 5.20 35.97 -10.22
C ASP A 485 5.63 34.53 -10.60
N ALA A 486 4.69 33.80 -11.17
CA ALA A 486 4.88 32.38 -11.55
C ALA A 486 5.87 32.23 -12.72
N ALA A 487 6.01 33.21 -13.61
CA ALA A 487 6.94 33.13 -14.73
C ALA A 487 8.39 33.20 -14.23
N CYS A 488 8.66 34.12 -13.29
CA CYS A 488 9.95 34.21 -12.61
C CYS A 488 10.29 32.88 -11.92
N LEU A 489 9.35 32.30 -11.14
CA LEU A 489 9.54 31.04 -10.46
C LEU A 489 9.89 29.91 -11.45
N ARG A 490 9.15 29.80 -12.56
CA ARG A 490 9.36 28.78 -13.58
C ARG A 490 10.66 28.95 -14.36
N SER A 491 11.21 30.17 -14.43
CA SER A 491 12.49 30.45 -15.09
C SER A 491 13.73 30.07 -14.29
N LYS A 492 13.59 29.85 -12.97
CA LYS A 492 14.71 29.47 -12.10
C LYS A 492 15.15 28.02 -12.37
N SER A 493 16.44 27.75 -12.22
CA SER A 493 16.93 26.38 -12.27
C SER A 493 16.39 25.56 -11.10
N ALA A 494 16.29 24.24 -11.28
CA ALA A 494 15.84 23.35 -10.20
C ALA A 494 16.80 23.43 -8.99
N VAL A 495 18.10 23.52 -9.23
CA VAL A 495 19.14 23.62 -8.19
C VAL A 495 18.97 24.92 -7.38
N ASP A 496 18.84 26.07 -8.06
CA ASP A 496 18.65 27.37 -7.36
C ASP A 496 17.41 27.35 -6.46
N LEU A 497 16.34 26.69 -6.93
CA LEU A 497 15.11 26.56 -6.16
C LEU A 497 15.30 25.66 -4.93
N MET A 498 15.99 24.53 -5.09
CA MET A 498 16.25 23.59 -3.99
C MET A 498 17.18 24.22 -2.94
N ASP A 499 18.21 24.93 -3.35
CA ASP A 499 19.16 25.61 -2.46
C ASP A 499 18.51 26.78 -1.68
N ALA A 500 17.44 27.36 -2.22
CA ALA A 500 16.70 28.44 -1.57
C ALA A 500 15.70 27.96 -0.49
N VAL A 501 15.47 26.65 -0.37
CA VAL A 501 14.52 26.12 0.61
C VAL A 501 15.03 26.35 2.03
N PRO A 502 14.25 27.01 2.91
CA PRO A 502 14.65 27.24 4.28
C PRO A 502 14.95 25.95 5.02
N GLU A 503 16.08 25.87 5.70
CA GLU A 503 16.49 24.69 6.46
C GLU A 503 15.44 24.25 7.49
N ILE A 504 14.68 25.19 8.05
CA ILE A 504 13.61 24.91 9.01
C ILE A 504 12.46 24.09 8.40
N TRP A 505 12.33 24.00 7.07
CA TRP A 505 11.33 23.17 6.40
C TRP A 505 11.68 21.67 6.41
N TYR A 506 12.97 21.36 6.63
CA TYR A 506 13.48 19.98 6.72
C TYR A 506 13.58 19.46 8.16
N MET A 507 12.74 19.96 9.07
CA MET A 507 12.86 19.65 10.48
C MET A 507 12.72 18.15 10.76
N ASP A 508 13.74 17.59 11.38
CA ASP A 508 13.72 16.28 12.01
C ASP A 508 12.90 16.36 13.32
N ASN A 509 11.66 15.90 13.27
CA ASN A 509 10.77 15.86 14.43
C ASN A 509 10.95 14.57 15.27
N VAL A 510 12.01 13.82 15.01
CA VAL A 510 12.28 12.55 15.65
C VAL A 510 13.13 12.76 16.92
N LYS A 511 12.57 13.51 17.89
CA LYS A 511 13.14 13.75 19.23
C LYS A 511 12.02 13.99 20.22
N LEU A 512 12.30 13.98 21.52
CA LEU A 512 11.29 14.42 22.51
C LEU A 512 10.87 15.87 22.23
N PRO A 513 9.60 16.24 22.50
CA PRO A 513 9.15 17.62 22.35
C PRO A 513 10.03 18.58 23.15
N GLU A 514 10.40 19.68 22.54
CA GLU A 514 11.20 20.72 23.19
C GLU A 514 10.33 21.75 23.91
N PRO A 515 10.83 22.37 25.01
CA PRO A 515 10.07 23.37 25.77
C PRO A 515 9.61 24.57 24.93
N LYS A 516 10.34 24.87 23.84
CA LYS A 516 10.07 25.96 22.89
C LYS A 516 9.68 25.45 21.52
N GLU A 517 9.16 24.22 21.42
CA GLU A 517 8.72 23.71 20.13
C GLU A 517 7.68 24.66 19.52
N VAL A 518 7.93 25.09 18.30
CA VAL A 518 7.08 26.04 17.57
C VAL A 518 5.66 25.49 17.52
N THR A 519 4.70 26.33 17.87
CA THR A 519 3.28 25.96 17.79
C THR A 519 2.89 25.62 16.35
N LYS A 520 1.89 24.78 16.18
CA LYS A 520 1.41 24.34 14.87
C LYS A 520 1.19 25.48 13.88
N ASP A 521 0.70 26.62 14.36
CA ASP A 521 0.34 27.76 13.53
C ASP A 521 1.52 28.44 12.83
N LYS A 522 2.72 28.28 13.37
CA LYS A 522 3.96 28.88 12.85
C LYS A 522 4.88 27.90 12.14
N LYS A 523 4.53 26.63 12.11
CA LYS A 523 5.33 25.58 11.50
C LYS A 523 4.98 25.46 10.02
N HIS A 524 6.00 25.34 9.16
CA HIS A 524 5.78 24.98 7.75
C HIS A 524 5.12 23.61 7.65
N GLU A 525 4.22 23.47 6.72
CA GLU A 525 3.56 22.22 6.36
C GLU A 525 3.54 22.07 4.84
N TRP A 526 3.94 20.88 4.38
CA TRP A 526 3.96 20.58 2.96
C TRP A 526 2.55 20.39 2.37
N LEU A 527 1.63 19.80 3.14
CA LEU A 527 0.26 19.54 2.70
C LEU A 527 -0.66 20.69 3.10
N VAL A 528 -1.54 21.12 2.20
CA VAL A 528 -2.43 22.25 2.41
C VAL A 528 -3.88 21.88 2.08
N LEU A 529 -4.82 22.53 2.78
CA LEU A 529 -6.24 22.51 2.39
C LEU A 529 -6.42 23.49 1.25
N ASP A 530 -6.30 22.98 0.02
CA ASP A 530 -6.32 23.78 -1.20
C ASP A 530 -7.71 23.94 -1.83
N GLY A 531 -8.73 23.29 -1.25
CA GLY A 531 -10.09 23.31 -1.76
C GLY A 531 -10.31 22.57 -3.08
N THR A 532 -9.25 22.10 -3.73
CA THR A 532 -9.28 21.41 -5.02
C THR A 532 -9.06 19.89 -4.86
N ILE A 533 -7.92 19.51 -4.34
CA ILE A 533 -7.58 18.12 -4.02
C ILE A 533 -8.04 17.80 -2.60
N LEU A 534 -7.64 18.60 -1.64
CA LEU A 534 -8.01 18.49 -0.24
C LEU A 534 -9.06 19.55 0.12
N GLN A 535 -10.29 19.10 0.28
CA GLN A 535 -11.43 19.98 0.56
C GLN A 535 -11.82 19.98 2.03
N GLU A 536 -11.48 18.91 2.77
CA GLU A 536 -11.82 18.74 4.16
C GLU A 536 -10.63 18.15 4.92
N HIS A 537 -10.55 18.47 6.20
CA HIS A 537 -9.55 17.88 7.09
C HIS A 537 -9.75 16.36 7.21
N VAL A 538 -8.68 15.59 7.00
CA VAL A 538 -8.72 14.12 7.00
C VAL A 538 -9.32 13.56 8.30
N GLY A 539 -9.05 14.20 9.44
CA GLY A 539 -9.63 13.82 10.73
C GLY A 539 -11.16 13.86 10.74
N HIS A 540 -11.78 14.84 10.08
CA HIS A 540 -13.23 14.93 9.98
C HIS A 540 -13.81 13.78 9.14
N ILE A 541 -13.13 13.40 8.05
CA ILE A 541 -13.58 12.32 7.17
C ILE A 541 -13.47 10.96 7.84
N LEU A 542 -12.40 10.75 8.63
CA LEU A 542 -12.22 9.52 9.39
C LEU A 542 -13.29 9.30 10.45
N VAL A 543 -13.80 10.38 11.05
CA VAL A 543 -14.91 10.33 12.03
C VAL A 543 -16.27 10.12 11.36
N GLN A 544 -16.45 10.57 10.11
CA GLN A 544 -17.70 10.39 9.39
C GLN A 544 -17.89 8.93 8.96
N ASP A 545 -19.10 8.38 9.13
CA ASP A 545 -19.44 6.98 8.81
C ASP A 545 -19.42 6.64 7.29
N LYS A 546 -18.87 7.51 6.47
CA LYS A 546 -18.94 7.45 5.01
C LYS A 546 -17.68 6.86 4.34
N LEU A 547 -16.76 6.27 5.10
CA LEU A 547 -15.58 5.67 4.50
C LEU A 547 -15.97 4.42 3.70
N SER A 548 -15.85 4.52 2.38
CA SER A 548 -16.14 3.43 1.45
C SER A 548 -14.95 2.49 1.20
N VAL A 549 -13.80 2.77 1.80
CA VAL A 549 -12.56 2.00 1.65
C VAL A 549 -12.19 1.32 2.97
N LYS A 550 -11.64 0.10 2.87
CA LYS A 550 -11.11 -0.61 4.03
C LYS A 550 -9.72 -0.06 4.38
N VAL A 551 -9.44 0.14 5.66
CA VAL A 551 -8.17 0.76 6.13
C VAL A 551 -7.54 -0.12 7.19
N VAL A 552 -6.23 -0.34 7.08
CA VAL A 552 -5.36 -0.86 8.14
C VAL A 552 -4.29 0.18 8.42
N MET A 553 -4.07 0.48 9.69
CA MET A 553 -3.00 1.36 10.14
C MET A 553 -2.03 0.58 11.02
N GLY A 554 -0.76 0.94 10.96
CA GLY A 554 0.23 0.38 11.85
C GLY A 554 1.57 1.07 11.76
N THR A 555 2.48 0.62 12.61
CA THR A 555 3.83 1.15 12.70
C THR A 555 4.74 0.15 13.41
N THR A 556 5.99 0.53 13.60
CA THR A 556 6.94 -0.24 14.40
C THR A 556 7.12 0.39 15.78
N ALA A 557 7.52 -0.41 16.75
CA ALA A 557 7.70 0.04 18.13
C ALA A 557 8.76 1.14 18.32
N HIS A 558 9.68 1.26 17.38
CA HIS A 558 10.78 2.23 17.41
C HIS A 558 10.82 3.11 16.15
N SER A 559 9.64 3.38 15.56
CA SER A 559 9.50 4.18 14.33
C SER A 559 9.98 5.63 14.47
N GLY A 560 10.03 6.14 15.69
CA GLY A 560 10.56 7.46 16.03
C GLY A 560 12.04 7.43 16.44
N THR A 561 12.87 6.54 15.89
CA THR A 561 14.30 6.49 16.23
C THR A 561 15.04 7.63 15.55
N PRO A 562 15.66 8.57 16.32
CA PRO A 562 16.52 9.58 15.75
C PRO A 562 17.72 8.96 15.03
N SER A 563 18.14 9.51 13.88
CA SER A 563 19.28 9.01 13.08
C SER A 563 20.54 8.83 13.95
N ARG A 564 20.77 9.75 14.87
CA ARG A 564 21.89 9.67 15.84
C ARG A 564 21.85 8.46 16.77
N PHE A 565 20.66 7.83 16.98
CA PHE A 565 20.48 6.65 17.83
C PHE A 565 20.34 5.35 17.03
N SER A 566 20.37 5.44 15.70
CA SER A 566 20.21 4.27 14.82
C SER A 566 21.47 3.41 14.74
N SER A 567 22.62 3.94 15.12
CA SER A 567 23.88 3.17 15.14
C SER A 567 23.91 2.20 16.32
N PRO A 568 24.26 0.92 16.10
CA PRO A 568 24.32 -0.08 17.15
C PRO A 568 25.41 0.18 18.19
N ASN A 569 26.37 1.04 17.90
CA ASN A 569 27.49 1.37 18.78
C ASN A 569 27.19 2.52 19.75
N ILE A 570 26.02 3.15 19.63
CA ILE A 570 25.64 4.25 20.52
C ILE A 570 25.03 3.67 21.80
N THR A 571 25.64 4.01 22.91
CA THR A 571 25.12 3.71 24.24
C THR A 571 24.93 5.03 25.00
N LEU A 572 23.79 5.17 25.64
CA LEU A 572 23.53 6.22 26.63
C LEU A 572 23.44 5.58 27.98
N ASP A 573 24.15 6.14 28.97
CA ASP A 573 23.98 5.73 30.34
C ASP A 573 22.67 6.28 30.95
N ALA A 574 22.28 5.73 32.09
CA ALA A 574 21.02 6.13 32.75
C ALA A 574 20.97 7.62 33.06
N THR A 575 22.11 8.24 33.41
CA THR A 575 22.20 9.66 33.75
C THR A 575 21.96 10.54 32.52
N GLN A 576 22.54 10.16 31.39
CA GLN A 576 22.36 10.86 30.12
C GLN A 576 20.90 10.79 29.64
N VAL A 577 20.27 9.61 29.75
CA VAL A 577 18.83 9.45 29.42
C VAL A 577 17.97 10.31 30.33
N GLN A 578 18.19 10.27 31.65
CA GLN A 578 17.45 11.10 32.61
C GLN A 578 17.61 12.59 32.30
N LYS A 579 18.84 13.03 32.03
CA LYS A 579 19.12 14.43 31.66
C LYS A 579 18.35 14.83 30.41
N TYR A 580 18.40 13.99 29.36
CA TYR A 580 17.71 14.27 28.10
C TYR A 580 16.18 14.40 28.28
N VAL A 581 15.57 13.54 29.09
CA VAL A 581 14.12 13.60 29.35
C VAL A 581 13.75 14.83 30.22
N ARG A 582 14.57 15.17 31.23
CA ARG A 582 14.32 16.35 32.08
C ARG A 582 14.52 17.69 31.36
N GLU A 583 15.41 17.74 30.36
CA GLU A 583 15.63 18.93 29.54
C GLU A 583 14.58 19.12 28.43
N SER A 584 13.78 18.09 28.15
CA SER A 584 12.66 18.16 27.21
C SER A 584 11.43 18.89 27.76
N LEU A 585 10.40 19.06 26.93
CA LEU A 585 9.09 19.55 27.36
C LEU A 585 8.52 18.76 28.55
N LEU A 586 8.82 17.46 28.63
CA LEU A 586 8.33 16.62 29.73
C LEU A 586 8.85 17.08 31.10
N GLY A 587 10.09 17.60 31.17
CA GLY A 587 10.61 18.21 32.39
C GLY A 587 9.88 19.52 32.75
N THR A 588 9.60 20.35 31.76
CA THR A 588 8.86 21.61 31.94
C THR A 588 7.43 21.34 32.46
N LEU A 589 6.80 20.28 31.98
CA LEU A 589 5.45 19.85 32.41
C LEU A 589 5.44 18.97 33.65
N SER A 590 6.59 18.77 34.30
CA SER A 590 6.76 17.89 35.48
C SER A 590 6.35 16.41 35.25
N LEU A 591 6.44 15.96 34.00
CA LEU A 591 6.10 14.59 33.58
C LEU A 591 7.33 13.68 33.45
N ALA A 592 8.55 14.23 33.57
CA ALA A 592 9.78 13.49 33.33
C ALA A 592 9.96 12.25 34.19
N GLU A 593 9.70 12.36 35.51
CA GLU A 593 9.89 11.24 36.46
C GLU A 593 8.86 10.12 36.22
N GLU A 594 7.61 10.47 35.91
CA GLU A 594 6.57 9.50 35.63
C GLU A 594 6.87 8.77 34.29
N ALA A 595 7.37 9.50 33.30
CA ALA A 595 7.80 8.94 32.02
C ALA A 595 9.00 8.01 32.19
N LEU A 596 10.05 8.43 32.93
CA LEU A 596 11.23 7.61 33.22
C LEU A 596 10.89 6.32 33.94
N LYS A 597 9.94 6.38 34.90
CA LYS A 597 9.46 5.18 35.58
C LYS A 597 8.75 4.22 34.66
N ARG A 598 8.05 4.72 33.66
CA ARG A 598 7.29 3.91 32.67
C ARG A 598 8.17 3.28 31.60
N TYR A 599 9.14 4.02 31.08
CA TYR A 599 9.98 3.60 29.96
C TYR A 599 11.38 3.14 30.36
N ASN A 600 11.72 3.23 31.65
CA ASN A 600 13.05 3.04 32.21
C ASN A 600 14.12 4.02 31.67
N THR A 601 15.35 3.89 32.17
CA THR A 601 16.48 4.80 31.85
C THR A 601 17.47 4.19 30.85
N THR A 602 16.97 3.39 29.93
CA THR A 602 17.78 2.80 28.85
C THR A 602 17.60 3.56 27.54
N LEU A 603 18.57 3.46 26.64
CA LEU A 603 18.41 4.02 25.28
C LEU A 603 17.18 3.46 24.58
N LYS A 604 16.91 2.15 24.70
CA LYS A 604 15.71 1.54 24.13
C LYS A 604 14.42 2.15 24.71
N GLY A 605 14.38 2.37 26.03
CA GLY A 605 13.25 3.03 26.69
C GLY A 605 13.03 4.46 26.18
N LEU A 606 14.11 5.22 26.01
CA LEU A 606 14.06 6.58 25.45
C LEU A 606 13.51 6.58 24.02
N VAL A 607 14.02 5.70 23.17
CA VAL A 607 13.56 5.58 21.77
C VAL A 607 12.11 5.14 21.70
N THR A 608 11.69 4.20 22.56
CA THR A 608 10.28 3.80 22.65
C THR A 608 9.39 5.00 23.07
N MET A 609 9.83 5.78 24.04
CA MET A 609 9.12 6.99 24.48
C MET A 609 8.98 8.02 23.34
N ILE A 610 10.05 8.28 22.61
CA ILE A 610 10.01 9.16 21.44
C ILE A 610 9.04 8.62 20.39
N SER A 611 9.13 7.33 20.08
CA SER A 611 8.26 6.68 19.10
C SER A 611 6.79 6.72 19.49
N ASP A 612 6.49 6.47 20.76
CA ASP A 612 5.12 6.54 21.28
C ASP A 612 4.54 7.95 21.16
N ILE A 613 5.30 8.98 21.52
CA ILE A 613 4.83 10.36 21.45
C ILE A 613 4.69 10.85 20.01
N ARG A 614 5.66 10.52 19.16
CA ARG A 614 5.74 11.09 17.81
C ARG A 614 4.95 10.32 16.75
N VAL A 615 4.83 9.00 16.86
CA VAL A 615 4.28 8.15 15.78
C VAL A 615 3.21 7.20 16.28
N VAL A 616 3.54 6.30 17.22
CA VAL A 616 2.66 5.18 17.58
C VAL A 616 1.33 5.66 18.15
N CYS A 617 1.37 6.49 19.19
CA CYS A 617 0.16 6.92 19.88
C CYS A 617 -0.69 7.92 19.07
N PRO A 618 -0.11 8.84 18.30
CA PRO A 618 -0.87 9.65 17.35
C PRO A 618 -1.64 8.80 16.32
N LEU A 619 -0.98 7.83 15.70
CA LEU A 619 -1.62 6.91 14.74
C LEU A 619 -2.71 6.06 15.40
N LEU A 620 -2.44 5.51 16.59
CA LEU A 620 -3.41 4.75 17.35
C LEU A 620 -4.63 5.60 17.74
N THR A 621 -4.43 6.88 18.06
CA THR A 621 -5.53 7.81 18.35
C THR A 621 -6.44 7.95 17.15
N VAL A 622 -5.89 8.10 15.95
CA VAL A 622 -6.67 8.16 14.70
C VAL A 622 -7.38 6.84 14.41
N ALA A 623 -6.69 5.71 14.57
CA ALA A 623 -7.31 4.40 14.39
C ALA A 623 -8.48 4.17 15.38
N ARG A 624 -8.37 4.70 16.63
CA ARG A 624 -9.41 4.63 17.64
C ARG A 624 -10.59 5.60 17.43
N MET A 625 -10.45 6.62 16.57
CA MET A 625 -11.57 7.48 16.18
C MET A 625 -12.67 6.70 15.48
N ARG A 626 -12.34 5.55 14.90
CA ARG A 626 -13.27 4.66 14.23
C ARG A 626 -13.11 3.22 14.73
N THR A 627 -14.23 2.53 14.96
CA THR A 627 -14.23 1.16 15.51
C THR A 627 -13.67 0.10 14.58
N ASN A 628 -13.58 0.38 13.27
CA ASN A 628 -13.29 -0.63 12.25
C ASN A 628 -11.91 -0.47 11.59
N ILE A 629 -10.98 0.27 12.20
CA ILE A 629 -9.61 0.38 11.69
C ILE A 629 -8.70 -0.51 12.56
N PRO A 630 -8.29 -1.69 12.06
CA PRO A 630 -7.28 -2.51 12.73
C PRO A 630 -5.96 -1.74 12.83
N PHE A 631 -5.30 -1.86 13.99
CA PHE A 631 -4.02 -1.22 14.26
C PHE A 631 -2.98 -2.25 14.67
N TYR A 632 -1.80 -2.24 14.02
CA TYR A 632 -0.70 -3.12 14.39
C TYR A 632 0.54 -2.35 14.86
N VAL A 633 1.34 -3.00 15.72
CA VAL A 633 2.69 -2.54 16.10
C VAL A 633 3.68 -3.68 15.90
N ALA A 634 4.63 -3.49 14.99
CA ALA A 634 5.71 -4.44 14.76
C ALA A 634 6.84 -4.22 15.78
N THR A 635 7.21 -5.27 16.52
CA THR A 635 8.14 -5.16 17.65
C THR A 635 9.48 -5.87 17.44
N GLN A 636 9.61 -6.66 16.37
CA GLN A 636 10.82 -7.42 16.08
C GLN A 636 11.96 -6.51 15.61
N PRO A 637 13.13 -6.51 16.27
CA PRO A 637 14.29 -5.73 15.84
C PRO A 637 14.79 -6.12 14.45
N ARG A 638 15.24 -5.13 13.69
CA ARG A 638 15.93 -5.30 12.41
C ARG A 638 17.36 -4.80 12.55
N ARG A 639 18.35 -5.67 12.33
CA ARG A 639 19.79 -5.31 12.40
C ARG A 639 20.22 -4.69 13.73
N GLY A 640 19.77 -5.26 14.85
CA GLY A 640 20.16 -4.75 16.15
C GLY A 640 19.11 -4.97 17.22
N TYR A 641 18.92 -3.98 18.10
CA TYR A 641 18.04 -4.07 19.26
C TYR A 641 16.73 -3.27 19.10
N LEU A 642 16.55 -2.55 17.98
CA LEU A 642 15.39 -1.71 17.70
C LEU A 642 14.58 -2.25 16.53
N ALA A 643 13.27 -2.26 16.66
CA ALA A 643 12.33 -2.42 15.55
C ALA A 643 12.20 -1.06 14.88
N ASP A 644 13.13 -0.73 13.98
CA ASP A 644 13.17 0.55 13.27
C ASP A 644 11.96 0.75 12.36
N VAL A 645 11.81 1.95 11.83
CA VAL A 645 10.66 2.37 11.03
C VAL A 645 10.42 1.49 9.80
N ASP A 646 11.46 0.81 9.28
CA ASP A 646 11.38 -0.01 8.07
C ASP A 646 11.19 -1.52 8.36
N SER A 647 11.15 -1.92 9.62
CA SER A 647 11.12 -3.34 10.00
C SER A 647 9.89 -4.06 9.45
N ASP A 648 8.72 -3.44 9.49
CA ASP A 648 7.46 -4.00 8.98
C ASP A 648 7.41 -4.04 7.45
N ALA A 649 7.76 -2.93 6.79
CA ALA A 649 7.75 -2.83 5.33
C ALA A 649 8.74 -3.80 4.68
N THR A 650 9.97 -3.89 5.22
CA THR A 650 10.99 -4.82 4.73
C THR A 650 10.61 -6.29 4.96
N ALA A 651 9.91 -6.59 6.06
CA ALA A 651 9.37 -7.93 6.30
C ALA A 651 8.30 -8.31 5.26
N ILE A 652 7.36 -7.40 4.97
CA ILE A 652 6.33 -7.60 3.93
C ILE A 652 6.97 -7.79 2.55
N LEU A 653 7.93 -6.95 2.19
CA LEU A 653 8.64 -7.00 0.91
C LEU A 653 9.56 -8.22 0.75
N GLY A 654 9.92 -8.88 1.86
CA GLY A 654 10.86 -9.99 1.86
C GLY A 654 12.33 -9.56 1.73
N THR A 655 12.63 -8.28 1.97
CA THR A 655 13.97 -7.70 2.01
C THR A 655 14.55 -7.65 3.44
N TYR A 656 13.77 -8.01 4.44
CA TYR A 656 14.22 -8.21 5.81
C TYR A 656 15.17 -9.41 5.89
N ALA A 657 16.40 -9.19 6.28
CA ALA A 657 17.44 -10.23 6.37
C ALA A 657 17.24 -11.08 7.65
N ALA A 658 16.24 -11.97 7.65
CA ALA A 658 15.93 -12.84 8.77
C ALA A 658 16.98 -13.97 8.92
N VAL A 659 17.71 -13.96 10.02
CA VAL A 659 18.72 -14.96 10.37
C VAL A 659 18.15 -15.95 11.38
N THR A 660 17.57 -15.46 12.47
CA THR A 660 17.08 -16.28 13.59
C THR A 660 15.69 -16.88 13.31
N PRO A 661 15.30 -17.95 13.99
CA PRO A 661 13.96 -18.51 13.89
C PRO A 661 12.85 -17.50 14.25
N GLU A 662 13.12 -16.64 15.24
CA GLU A 662 12.21 -15.57 15.70
C GLU A 662 11.97 -14.54 14.60
N GLU A 663 13.03 -14.07 13.96
CA GLU A 663 12.95 -13.15 12.81
C GLU A 663 12.20 -13.77 11.63
N LYS A 664 12.41 -15.06 11.35
CA LYS A 664 11.68 -15.79 10.29
C LYS A 664 10.18 -15.91 10.61
N ARG A 665 9.82 -16.16 11.89
CA ARG A 665 8.41 -16.16 12.32
C ARG A 665 7.78 -14.79 12.17
N PHE A 666 8.46 -13.73 12.60
CA PHE A 666 8.01 -12.35 12.41
C PHE A 666 7.76 -12.01 10.94
N VAL A 667 8.74 -12.29 10.07
CA VAL A 667 8.59 -12.05 8.63
C VAL A 667 7.39 -12.82 8.07
N SER A 668 7.22 -14.09 8.44
CA SER A 668 6.09 -14.89 8.02
C SER A 668 4.75 -14.28 8.50
N ALA A 669 4.68 -13.84 9.77
CA ALA A 669 3.48 -13.23 10.33
C ALA A 669 3.09 -11.93 9.62
N MET A 670 4.06 -11.02 9.41
CA MET A 670 3.82 -9.76 8.67
C MET A 670 3.36 -10.02 7.23
N GLN A 671 3.99 -10.98 6.56
CA GLN A 671 3.63 -11.37 5.20
C GLN A 671 2.23 -11.98 5.12
N GLN A 672 1.86 -12.85 6.06
CA GLN A 672 0.53 -13.45 6.11
C GLN A 672 -0.54 -12.39 6.37
N LEU A 673 -0.29 -11.51 7.33
CA LEU A 673 -1.19 -10.40 7.67
C LEU A 673 -1.46 -9.50 6.46
N PHE A 674 -0.40 -9.06 5.77
CA PHE A 674 -0.51 -8.21 4.59
C PHE A 674 -1.18 -8.94 3.42
N ASN A 675 -0.74 -10.15 3.10
CA ASN A 675 -1.30 -10.92 1.99
C ASN A 675 -2.78 -11.20 2.19
N HIS A 676 -3.18 -11.64 3.39
CA HIS A 676 -4.59 -11.89 3.69
C HIS A 676 -5.43 -10.61 3.49
N TYR A 677 -4.91 -9.48 3.97
CA TYR A 677 -5.60 -8.20 3.79
C TYR A 677 -5.72 -7.79 2.32
N VAL A 678 -4.67 -7.92 1.52
CA VAL A 678 -4.70 -7.57 0.09
C VAL A 678 -5.71 -8.42 -0.67
N TRP A 679 -5.78 -9.73 -0.37
CA TRP A 679 -6.70 -10.64 -1.03
C TRP A 679 -8.15 -10.49 -0.56
N HIS A 680 -8.40 -10.41 0.75
CA HIS A 680 -9.74 -10.47 1.34
C HIS A 680 -10.24 -9.14 1.89
N GLY A 681 -9.35 -8.17 2.12
CA GLY A 681 -9.70 -6.88 2.70
C GLY A 681 -10.04 -6.95 4.19
N GLU A 682 -9.54 -7.98 4.87
CA GLU A 682 -9.78 -8.24 6.29
C GLU A 682 -8.46 -8.62 6.96
N VAL A 683 -8.31 -8.24 8.21
CA VAL A 683 -7.20 -8.69 9.04
C VAL A 683 -7.67 -9.95 9.74
N ALA A 684 -7.01 -11.07 9.47
CA ALA A 684 -7.45 -12.42 9.86
C ALA A 684 -7.66 -12.64 11.37
N GLN A 685 -7.23 -11.72 12.21
CA GLN A 685 -7.28 -11.82 13.68
C GLN A 685 -7.85 -10.56 14.33
N ALA A 686 -8.52 -9.69 13.56
CA ALA A 686 -9.24 -8.57 14.13
C ALA A 686 -10.43 -9.11 14.95
N ASP A 687 -10.49 -8.71 16.22
CA ASP A 687 -11.57 -9.10 17.13
C ASP A 687 -12.93 -8.58 16.59
N PRO A 688 -13.87 -9.46 16.26
CA PRO A 688 -15.19 -9.04 15.79
C PRO A 688 -16.02 -8.31 16.86
N SER A 689 -15.63 -8.35 18.16
CA SER A 689 -16.33 -7.69 19.26
C SER A 689 -16.16 -6.17 19.27
N GLY A 690 -15.33 -5.60 18.38
CA GLY A 690 -15.10 -4.15 18.32
C GLY A 690 -14.31 -3.58 19.49
N VAL A 691 -13.69 -4.42 20.30
CA VAL A 691 -12.74 -3.97 21.32
C VAL A 691 -11.52 -3.40 20.63
N LYS A 692 -11.15 -2.18 20.99
CA LYS A 692 -10.05 -1.42 20.38
C LYS A 692 -8.68 -1.96 20.79
N ARG A 693 -8.37 -3.19 20.38
CA ARG A 693 -7.10 -3.85 20.66
C ARG A 693 -6.05 -3.54 19.62
N VAL A 694 -4.79 -3.63 20.01
CA VAL A 694 -3.62 -3.45 19.14
C VAL A 694 -3.06 -4.83 18.81
N LEU A 695 -2.82 -5.09 17.53
CA LEU A 695 -2.13 -6.28 17.08
C LEU A 695 -0.62 -6.08 17.29
N VAL A 696 -0.03 -6.79 18.25
CA VAL A 696 1.42 -6.75 18.46
C VAL A 696 2.05 -7.89 17.70
N VAL A 697 2.86 -7.55 16.71
CA VAL A 697 3.53 -8.51 15.83
C VAL A 697 5.01 -8.60 16.19
N GLY A 698 5.42 -9.70 16.78
CA GLY A 698 6.78 -9.96 17.24
C GLY A 698 7.22 -11.39 16.99
N GLN A 699 8.19 -11.85 17.79
CA GLN A 699 8.72 -13.22 17.70
C GLN A 699 7.67 -14.30 17.97
N ASP A 700 6.68 -14.02 18.81
CA ASP A 700 5.65 -14.96 19.26
C ASP A 700 4.35 -14.84 18.44
N THR A 701 4.46 -14.34 17.20
CA THR A 701 3.33 -14.17 16.29
C THR A 701 2.42 -12.99 16.64
N LEU A 702 1.16 -13.04 16.20
CA LEU A 702 0.18 -11.98 16.40
C LEU A 702 -0.45 -12.12 17.79
N LEU A 703 -0.26 -11.09 18.61
CA LEU A 703 -0.91 -10.97 19.91
C LEU A 703 -1.77 -9.71 19.92
N GLU A 704 -3.01 -9.85 20.38
CA GLU A 704 -3.86 -8.69 20.65
C GLU A 704 -3.58 -8.22 22.08
N GLN A 705 -3.21 -6.98 22.23
CA GLN A 705 -2.89 -6.35 23.52
C GLN A 705 -3.43 -4.93 23.57
N ASP A 706 -3.74 -4.48 24.79
CA ASP A 706 -3.91 -3.06 25.05
C ASP A 706 -2.55 -2.35 24.98
N TYR A 707 -2.55 -1.08 24.55
CA TYR A 707 -1.32 -0.27 24.46
C TYR A 707 -1.35 0.84 25.53
N PRO A 708 -1.06 0.53 26.80
CA PRO A 708 -1.31 1.42 27.94
C PRO A 708 -0.45 2.68 27.97
N ASN A 709 0.70 2.67 27.27
CA ASN A 709 1.55 3.85 27.16
C ASN A 709 0.84 4.99 26.42
N CYS A 710 0.07 4.67 25.39
CA CYS A 710 -0.67 5.69 24.65
C CYS A 710 -1.77 6.33 25.50
N ASP A 711 -2.47 5.56 26.32
CA ASP A 711 -3.49 6.10 27.22
C ASP A 711 -2.91 7.11 28.23
N PHE A 712 -1.66 6.87 28.66
CA PHE A 712 -0.94 7.84 29.49
C PHE A 712 -0.70 9.17 28.76
N TRP A 713 -0.14 9.12 27.56
CA TRP A 713 0.17 10.34 26.81
C TRP A 713 -1.07 11.10 26.36
N ILE A 714 -2.16 10.39 26.04
CA ILE A 714 -3.46 11.01 25.70
C ILE A 714 -4.03 11.73 26.91
N LYS A 715 -4.02 11.09 28.11
CA LYS A 715 -4.51 11.70 29.37
C LYS A 715 -3.70 12.91 29.83
N LYS A 716 -2.46 13.05 29.39
CA LYS A 716 -1.56 14.16 29.71
C LYS A 716 -1.54 15.23 28.61
N ASP A 717 -2.42 15.15 27.62
CA ASP A 717 -2.52 16.08 26.48
C ASP A 717 -1.22 16.24 25.66
N ILE A 718 -0.33 15.25 25.75
CA ILE A 718 0.89 15.21 24.91
C ILE A 718 0.56 14.70 23.49
N VAL A 719 -0.34 13.73 23.42
CA VAL A 719 -0.81 13.15 22.15
C VAL A 719 -2.26 13.55 21.94
N PRO A 720 -2.63 14.02 20.75
CA PRO A 720 -1.86 14.03 19.49
C PRO A 720 -1.00 15.29 19.25
N MET A 721 -0.97 16.25 20.16
CA MET A 721 -0.41 17.59 19.96
C MET A 721 1.04 17.60 19.42
N TYR A 722 1.89 16.72 19.94
CA TYR A 722 3.32 16.63 19.58
C TYR A 722 3.64 15.46 18.65
N GLY A 723 2.65 14.94 17.94
CA GLY A 723 2.90 13.92 16.90
C GLY A 723 3.80 14.44 15.79
N ARG A 724 4.42 13.50 15.07
CA ARG A 724 5.20 13.81 13.86
C ARG A 724 4.27 14.41 12.80
N ILE A 725 4.77 15.45 12.13
CA ILE A 725 4.17 16.06 10.96
C ILE A 725 5.23 15.96 9.87
N ASP A 726 4.90 15.24 8.80
CA ASP A 726 5.77 15.16 7.62
C ASP A 726 5.65 16.43 6.79
#